data_64b3d53c09199e604b8ef9208205d578
#
_entry.id   64b3d53c09199e604b8ef9208205d578
#
_cell.length_a   1.000
_cell.length_b   1.000
_cell.length_c   1.000
_cell.angle_alpha   90.00
_cell.angle_beta   90.00
_cell.angle_gamma   90.00
#
_symmetry.space_group_name_H-M   'P 1'
#
loop_
_entity.id
_entity.type
_entity.pdbx_description
1 polymer ?
#
loop_
_entity_poly.entity_id
_entity_poly.type
_entity_poly.pdbx_seq_one_letter_code
_entity_poly.pdbx_strand_id
1 'polypeptide(L)'
;MAEKNRSKLLRLTVRNIGCIGDEGIEIELDNIVCLVGKNNAGKSTILRAYELAKGTVTFDVHRDRHQHAQEDQPSEVLLEVHIPEGIGNVDAKWKYAKDDFLVVKSRWCWDAPSFQRIRTTWDPTAGPEGKGDWAEDSKAGGADSVFSSRLPRPLRIGSLDDAAKTEDMLLTLALTPLFTALEQARSNSESDLARAIASVSQNMQVLSGQHEEHFNIISNRVSAGFKGVFPALDVSLQIGSAPLVPKLSELLKSGSSLRVKDGAAETELSQQGTGARRALFWSMLQVHNELTRDKEVRADFRKGLEKDIADLNKRIVKPAKGVDVAALEEELTNAKAQLQAHDSGGPIPDSPDDPAFPGYLLLIDEPENALHPMAARAAQRHLYKLAESPDWQVVMTTHSPYFINPFEDHTTIVRLERSIEGANAPITPNTYRSDLIEFEGDDKKRLQALQHIDPSFSEVFFGSYPVLVEGDTEHAAFMASILEKQHQLIDRVTIIRARGKAILVPLIKVMTHFKIDFGLVHDADSPFKKNGHRNGMWTENDKIRTSMQAARQAGLTVRHRISIPDFERRLGGEEASKDKPLNAYLQVTQDEVLAKAVQELLTELLSSDQHEPYTSEAIQATGYMPLLIGDVTKWAEQNGLGEDVRFKNQGNA
;
A
#
# COMPACT_ATOMS: atom_id res chain seq x y z
N MET A 1 -15.41 12.58 -10.80
CA MET A 1 -15.78 11.92 -12.07
C MET A 1 -14.67 11.04 -12.61
N ALA A 2 -13.42 11.44 -12.60
CA ALA A 2 -12.29 10.61 -13.09
C ALA A 2 -12.13 9.28 -12.34
N GLU A 3 -12.39 9.25 -11.04
CA GLU A 3 -12.31 8.03 -10.21
C GLU A 3 -13.31 6.94 -10.64
N LYS A 4 -14.47 7.33 -11.15
CA LYS A 4 -15.51 6.40 -11.64
C LYS A 4 -15.18 5.73 -12.98
N ASN A 5 -14.17 6.24 -13.69
CA ASN A 5 -13.71 5.67 -14.97
C ASN A 5 -12.50 4.72 -14.80
N ARG A 6 -12.15 4.36 -13.57
CA ARG A 6 -11.07 3.42 -13.26
C ARG A 6 -11.60 2.20 -12.54
N SER A 7 -11.05 1.04 -12.84
CA SER A 7 -11.29 -0.12 -11.97
C SER A 7 -10.58 0.11 -10.65
N LYS A 8 -11.29 -0.11 -9.53
CA LYS A 8 -10.78 0.08 -8.18
C LYS A 8 -11.03 -1.19 -7.37
N LEU A 9 -10.00 -1.71 -6.74
CA LEU A 9 -10.13 -2.82 -5.81
C LEU A 9 -10.66 -2.27 -4.47
N LEU A 10 -11.83 -2.74 -4.05
CA LEU A 10 -12.52 -2.24 -2.86
C LEU A 10 -12.36 -3.17 -1.67
N ARG A 11 -12.31 -4.49 -1.92
CA ARG A 11 -12.17 -5.51 -0.87
C ARG A 11 -11.41 -6.72 -1.38
N LEU A 12 -10.59 -7.27 -0.53
CA LEU A 12 -9.84 -8.50 -0.75
C LEU A 12 -10.07 -9.45 0.44
N THR A 13 -10.52 -10.66 0.15
CA THR A 13 -10.60 -11.75 1.14
C THR A 13 -9.68 -12.88 0.73
N VAL A 14 -8.95 -13.43 1.67
CA VAL A 14 -7.96 -14.50 1.45
C VAL A 14 -8.23 -15.64 2.43
N ARG A 15 -8.28 -16.89 1.95
CA ARG A 15 -8.43 -18.10 2.76
C ARG A 15 -7.49 -19.20 2.30
N ASN A 16 -6.93 -19.94 3.23
CA ASN A 16 -6.04 -21.08 3.00
C ASN A 16 -4.87 -20.79 2.06
N ILE A 17 -4.28 -19.58 2.16
CA ILE A 17 -3.12 -19.16 1.37
C ILE A 17 -1.98 -18.75 2.30
N GLY A 18 -0.81 -19.32 2.08
CA GLY A 18 0.41 -19.08 2.86
C GLY A 18 0.19 -19.29 4.36
N CYS A 19 0.35 -18.26 5.15
CA CYS A 19 0.13 -18.34 6.61
C CYS A 19 -1.31 -18.01 7.03
N ILE A 20 -2.21 -17.71 6.10
CA ILE A 20 -3.62 -17.41 6.36
C ILE A 20 -4.42 -18.71 6.26
N GLY A 21 -5.09 -19.08 7.35
CA GLY A 21 -5.88 -20.32 7.46
C GLY A 21 -7.30 -20.19 6.93
N ASP A 22 -8.16 -21.14 7.35
CA ASP A 22 -9.53 -21.29 6.85
C ASP A 22 -10.49 -20.17 7.32
N GLU A 23 -10.27 -19.59 8.50
CA GLU A 23 -11.05 -18.43 8.95
C GLU A 23 -10.91 -17.25 7.98
N GLY A 24 -9.75 -17.16 7.31
CA GLY A 24 -9.46 -16.15 6.31
C GLY A 24 -9.24 -14.77 6.90
N ILE A 25 -8.94 -13.84 5.99
CA ILE A 25 -8.78 -12.41 6.30
C ILE A 25 -9.56 -11.63 5.26
N GLU A 26 -10.33 -10.65 5.71
CA GLU A 26 -11.00 -9.68 4.85
C GLU A 26 -10.38 -8.30 5.09
N ILE A 27 -10.03 -7.61 4.01
CA ILE A 27 -9.41 -6.30 4.04
C ILE A 27 -10.20 -5.34 3.14
N GLU A 28 -10.60 -4.22 3.69
CA GLU A 28 -11.09 -3.09 2.92
C GLU A 28 -9.93 -2.29 2.35
N LEU A 29 -10.05 -1.87 1.09
CA LEU A 29 -9.01 -1.14 0.39
C LEU A 29 -9.50 0.24 -0.02
N ASP A 30 -8.60 1.20 0.04
CA ASP A 30 -8.79 2.54 -0.49
C ASP A 30 -7.60 2.93 -1.39
N ASN A 31 -7.36 4.22 -1.62
CA ASN A 31 -6.27 4.68 -2.49
C ASN A 31 -4.91 4.25 -1.95
N ILE A 32 -4.72 4.31 -0.62
CA ILE A 32 -3.52 3.82 0.06
C ILE A 32 -3.90 2.80 1.14
N VAL A 33 -3.22 1.67 1.14
CA VAL A 33 -3.36 0.64 2.17
C VAL A 33 -1.98 0.32 2.75
N CYS A 34 -1.85 0.52 4.05
CA CYS A 34 -0.65 0.18 4.81
C CYS A 34 -0.91 -1.10 5.61
N LEU A 35 -0.26 -2.20 5.23
CA LEU A 35 -0.32 -3.46 5.96
C LEU A 35 0.80 -3.48 7.01
N VAL A 36 0.43 -3.51 8.29
CA VAL A 36 1.36 -3.51 9.42
C VAL A 36 1.16 -4.75 10.29
N GLY A 37 2.14 -5.06 11.11
CA GLY A 37 2.09 -6.22 12.01
C GLY A 37 3.45 -6.91 12.12
N LYS A 38 3.55 -7.88 13.03
CA LYS A 38 4.78 -8.65 13.26
C LYS A 38 5.19 -9.45 12.01
N ASN A 39 6.44 -9.93 11.99
CA ASN A 39 6.89 -10.85 10.95
C ASN A 39 6.00 -12.11 10.94
N ASN A 40 5.76 -12.67 9.77
CA ASN A 40 4.87 -13.81 9.54
C ASN A 40 3.38 -13.57 9.90
N ALA A 41 2.94 -12.32 10.02
CA ALA A 41 1.52 -11.97 10.19
C ALA A 41 0.70 -11.99 8.88
N GLY A 42 1.28 -12.40 7.76
CA GLY A 42 0.54 -12.54 6.50
C GLY A 42 0.59 -11.34 5.56
N LYS A 43 1.33 -10.28 5.89
CA LYS A 43 1.41 -9.06 5.07
C LYS A 43 1.75 -9.33 3.60
N SER A 44 2.88 -9.98 3.32
CA SER A 44 3.30 -10.31 1.95
C SER A 44 2.41 -11.36 1.28
N THR A 45 1.73 -12.22 2.07
CA THR A 45 0.75 -13.18 1.56
C THR A 45 -0.45 -12.46 0.93
N ILE A 46 -0.90 -11.35 1.51
CA ILE A 46 -2.00 -10.54 0.96
C ILE A 46 -1.63 -9.96 -0.39
N LEU A 47 -0.41 -9.41 -0.53
CA LEU A 47 0.06 -8.89 -1.82
C LEU A 47 0.09 -10.00 -2.88
N ARG A 48 0.60 -11.19 -2.51
CA ARG A 48 0.66 -12.33 -3.40
C ARG A 48 -0.72 -12.89 -3.75
N ALA A 49 -1.68 -12.86 -2.84
CA ALA A 49 -3.04 -13.32 -3.10
C ALA A 49 -3.70 -12.56 -4.27
N TYR A 50 -3.50 -11.25 -4.36
CA TYR A 50 -3.97 -10.49 -5.50
C TYR A 50 -3.28 -10.90 -6.81
N GLU A 51 -1.96 -11.12 -6.80
CA GLU A 51 -1.21 -11.58 -7.98
C GLU A 51 -1.69 -12.96 -8.46
N LEU A 52 -2.02 -13.87 -7.53
CA LEU A 52 -2.62 -15.18 -7.83
C LEU A 52 -4.00 -15.03 -8.47
N ALA A 53 -4.88 -14.20 -7.90
CA ALA A 53 -6.21 -13.93 -8.44
C ALA A 53 -6.14 -13.26 -9.83
N LYS A 54 -5.23 -12.33 -10.01
CA LYS A 54 -4.98 -11.66 -11.30
C LYS A 54 -4.38 -12.63 -12.35
N GLY A 55 -3.68 -13.69 -11.91
CA GLY A 55 -3.01 -14.65 -12.77
C GLY A 55 -1.65 -14.17 -13.31
N THR A 56 -1.02 -13.21 -12.66
CA THR A 56 0.34 -12.78 -13.00
C THR A 56 1.40 -13.72 -12.44
N VAL A 57 1.03 -14.53 -11.45
CA VAL A 57 1.85 -15.61 -10.88
C VAL A 57 1.05 -16.90 -10.83
N THR A 58 1.76 -18.04 -10.95
CA THR A 58 1.15 -19.37 -10.85
C THR A 58 1.07 -19.81 -9.38
N PHE A 59 -0.01 -20.46 -9.01
CA PHE A 59 -0.19 -21.07 -7.71
C PHE A 59 0.71 -22.29 -7.57
N ASP A 60 1.53 -22.30 -6.53
CA ASP A 60 2.40 -23.39 -6.13
C ASP A 60 1.88 -23.99 -4.82
N VAL A 61 1.51 -25.26 -4.83
CA VAL A 61 0.91 -25.95 -3.67
C VAL A 61 1.83 -25.92 -2.45
N HIS A 62 3.13 -26.10 -2.64
CA HIS A 62 4.10 -26.13 -1.54
C HIS A 62 4.37 -24.76 -0.92
N ARG A 63 4.23 -23.71 -1.71
CA ARG A 63 4.47 -22.33 -1.29
C ARG A 63 3.20 -21.62 -0.87
N ASP A 64 2.13 -21.76 -1.67
CA ASP A 64 0.96 -20.89 -1.61
C ASP A 64 -0.20 -21.50 -0.82
N ARG A 65 -0.33 -22.85 -0.75
CA ARG A 65 -1.36 -23.49 0.07
C ARG A 65 -1.00 -23.40 1.57
N HIS A 66 -2.00 -23.10 2.39
CA HIS A 66 -1.82 -23.15 3.85
C HIS A 66 -1.50 -24.59 4.31
N GLN A 67 -0.44 -24.74 5.11
CA GLN A 67 0.08 -26.07 5.49
C GLN A 67 -0.90 -26.94 6.32
N HIS A 68 -1.89 -26.33 6.97
CA HIS A 68 -2.88 -27.01 7.78
C HIS A 68 -4.28 -27.04 7.13
N ALA A 69 -4.42 -26.61 5.88
CA ALA A 69 -5.67 -26.69 5.16
C ALA A 69 -6.04 -28.16 4.90
N GLN A 70 -7.28 -28.57 5.24
CA GLN A 70 -7.80 -29.90 4.96
C GLN A 70 -7.94 -30.11 3.46
N GLU A 71 -7.98 -31.39 3.00
CA GLU A 71 -8.06 -31.68 1.56
C GLU A 71 -9.33 -31.12 0.90
N ASP A 72 -10.43 -31.08 1.64
CA ASP A 72 -11.73 -30.56 1.21
C ASP A 72 -11.87 -29.05 1.32
N GLN A 73 -10.88 -28.36 1.88
CA GLN A 73 -10.87 -26.90 2.00
C GLN A 73 -10.09 -26.25 0.87
N PRO A 74 -10.72 -25.45 -0.01
CA PRO A 74 -10.03 -24.75 -1.08
C PRO A 74 -9.10 -23.65 -0.57
N SER A 75 -8.07 -23.35 -1.35
CA SER A 75 -7.41 -22.04 -1.24
C SER A 75 -8.24 -21.03 -2.02
N GLU A 76 -8.58 -19.90 -1.43
CA GLU A 76 -9.52 -18.95 -2.03
C GLU A 76 -9.03 -17.52 -1.95
N VAL A 77 -9.24 -16.77 -3.03
CA VAL A 77 -9.13 -15.30 -3.08
C VAL A 77 -10.43 -14.74 -3.62
N LEU A 78 -11.06 -13.86 -2.86
CA LEU A 78 -12.26 -13.16 -3.25
C LEU A 78 -11.97 -11.66 -3.39
N LEU A 79 -12.42 -11.07 -4.51
CA LEU A 79 -12.27 -9.65 -4.80
C LEU A 79 -13.65 -9.00 -4.99
N GLU A 80 -13.84 -7.83 -4.35
CA GLU A 80 -14.87 -6.87 -4.74
C GLU A 80 -14.19 -5.73 -5.49
N VAL A 81 -14.55 -5.56 -6.75
CA VAL A 81 -13.89 -4.62 -7.65
C VAL A 81 -14.90 -3.73 -8.32
N HIS A 82 -14.71 -2.42 -8.26
CA HIS A 82 -15.41 -1.50 -9.13
C HIS A 82 -14.92 -1.67 -10.57
N ILE A 83 -15.84 -1.95 -11.48
CA ILE A 83 -15.57 -2.02 -12.92
C ILE A 83 -16.49 -1.03 -13.63
N PRO A 84 -15.95 0.08 -14.17
CA PRO A 84 -16.74 1.10 -14.86
C PRO A 84 -17.45 0.54 -16.10
N GLU A 85 -18.49 1.22 -16.54
CA GLU A 85 -19.27 0.81 -17.70
C GLU A 85 -18.47 0.83 -19.00
N GLY A 86 -17.57 1.78 -19.19
CA GLY A 86 -16.73 1.93 -20.37
C GLY A 86 -15.65 0.82 -20.53
N ILE A 87 -15.37 0.04 -19.48
CA ILE A 87 -14.51 -1.14 -19.56
C ILE A 87 -15.39 -2.33 -19.98
N GLY A 88 -15.51 -2.57 -21.28
CA GLY A 88 -16.45 -3.48 -21.90
C GLY A 88 -16.38 -4.95 -21.49
N ASN A 89 -17.49 -5.67 -21.73
CA ASN A 89 -17.71 -7.12 -21.64
C ASN A 89 -17.98 -7.71 -20.24
N VAL A 90 -18.20 -6.90 -19.20
CA VAL A 90 -18.82 -7.35 -17.96
C VAL A 90 -20.27 -6.83 -17.94
N ASP A 91 -21.22 -7.73 -18.17
CA ASP A 91 -22.65 -7.42 -18.24
C ASP A 91 -23.11 -6.75 -16.94
N ALA A 92 -24.02 -5.79 -17.05
CA ALA A 92 -24.61 -5.05 -15.94
C ALA A 92 -25.26 -5.96 -14.88
N LYS A 93 -25.77 -7.12 -15.28
CA LYS A 93 -26.37 -8.09 -14.35
C LYS A 93 -25.44 -8.60 -13.25
N TRP A 94 -24.12 -8.59 -13.49
CA TRP A 94 -23.11 -8.98 -12.51
C TRP A 94 -22.66 -7.86 -11.58
N LYS A 95 -23.18 -6.65 -11.82
CA LYS A 95 -22.81 -5.45 -11.07
C LYS A 95 -23.93 -5.09 -10.09
N TYR A 96 -23.52 -4.71 -8.89
CA TYR A 96 -24.42 -4.09 -7.91
C TYR A 96 -23.84 -2.75 -7.44
N ALA A 97 -24.74 -1.83 -7.08
CA ALA A 97 -24.34 -0.54 -6.54
C ALA A 97 -23.91 -0.70 -5.08
N LYS A 98 -22.74 -0.18 -4.74
CA LYS A 98 -22.24 -0.05 -3.38
C LYS A 98 -21.62 1.34 -3.25
N ASP A 99 -22.21 2.18 -2.42
CA ASP A 99 -21.86 3.60 -2.35
C ASP A 99 -21.91 4.24 -3.75
N ASP A 100 -20.85 4.85 -4.19
CA ASP A 100 -20.72 5.48 -5.51
C ASP A 100 -20.16 4.54 -6.61
N PHE A 101 -19.94 3.24 -6.31
CA PHE A 101 -19.28 2.31 -7.18
C PHE A 101 -20.20 1.21 -7.74
N LEU A 102 -19.94 0.79 -8.99
CA LEU A 102 -20.52 -0.41 -9.59
C LEU A 102 -19.58 -1.59 -9.32
N VAL A 103 -19.98 -2.47 -8.44
CA VAL A 103 -19.12 -3.53 -7.89
C VAL A 103 -19.42 -4.87 -8.53
N VAL A 104 -18.37 -5.59 -8.91
CA VAL A 104 -18.40 -7.01 -9.27
C VAL A 104 -17.66 -7.80 -8.21
N LYS A 105 -18.30 -8.86 -7.73
CA LYS A 105 -17.72 -9.77 -6.75
C LYS A 105 -17.35 -11.07 -7.43
N SER A 106 -16.07 -11.44 -7.40
CA SER A 106 -15.55 -12.69 -7.98
C SER A 106 -14.60 -13.38 -7.03
N ARG A 107 -14.56 -14.71 -7.06
CA ARG A 107 -13.63 -15.51 -6.30
C ARG A 107 -12.84 -16.46 -7.19
N TRP A 108 -11.62 -16.71 -6.82
CA TRP A 108 -10.73 -17.70 -7.43
C TRP A 108 -10.42 -18.77 -6.40
N CYS A 109 -10.64 -20.02 -6.80
CA CYS A 109 -10.43 -21.19 -5.97
C CYS A 109 -9.37 -22.11 -6.60
N TRP A 110 -8.59 -22.76 -5.73
CA TRP A 110 -7.66 -23.82 -6.06
C TRP A 110 -7.99 -25.03 -5.19
N ASP A 111 -8.63 -26.03 -5.80
CA ASP A 111 -9.13 -27.23 -5.13
C ASP A 111 -8.22 -28.44 -5.40
N ALA A 112 -8.08 -29.30 -4.39
CA ALA A 112 -7.43 -30.60 -4.57
C ALA A 112 -8.24 -31.51 -5.52
N PRO A 113 -7.61 -32.41 -6.28
CA PRO A 113 -6.16 -32.67 -6.34
C PRO A 113 -5.43 -31.82 -7.38
N SER A 114 -6.16 -31.14 -8.26
CA SER A 114 -5.57 -30.47 -9.44
C SER A 114 -4.99 -29.09 -9.16
N PHE A 115 -5.50 -28.41 -8.14
CA PHE A 115 -5.18 -27.02 -7.79
C PHE A 115 -5.20 -26.05 -9.00
N GLN A 116 -6.11 -26.33 -9.94
CA GLN A 116 -6.34 -25.46 -11.08
C GLN A 116 -7.08 -24.21 -10.64
N ARG A 117 -6.71 -23.09 -11.22
CA ARG A 117 -7.35 -21.80 -10.98
C ARG A 117 -8.74 -21.77 -11.59
N ILE A 118 -9.77 -21.76 -10.76
CA ILE A 118 -11.18 -21.69 -11.17
C ILE A 118 -11.76 -20.38 -10.62
N ARG A 119 -12.41 -19.60 -11.50
CA ARG A 119 -13.09 -18.36 -11.12
C ARG A 119 -14.60 -18.55 -11.15
N THR A 120 -15.29 -18.03 -10.13
CA THR A 120 -16.75 -17.87 -10.10
C THR A 120 -17.11 -16.42 -9.79
N THR A 121 -18.22 -15.94 -10.36
CA THR A 121 -18.70 -14.58 -10.17
C THR A 121 -20.05 -14.61 -9.45
N TRP A 122 -20.25 -13.66 -8.56
CA TRP A 122 -21.49 -13.48 -7.82
C TRP A 122 -22.56 -12.86 -8.71
N ASP A 123 -23.74 -13.49 -8.75
CA ASP A 123 -24.95 -12.93 -9.37
C ASP A 123 -25.80 -12.27 -8.27
N PRO A 124 -25.89 -10.96 -8.22
CA PRO A 124 -26.61 -10.25 -7.15
C PRO A 124 -28.12 -10.49 -7.19
N THR A 125 -28.66 -11.04 -8.29
CA THR A 125 -30.09 -11.26 -8.48
C THR A 125 -30.51 -12.73 -8.32
N ALA A 126 -29.53 -13.66 -8.25
CA ALA A 126 -29.76 -15.08 -8.07
C ALA A 126 -30.05 -15.45 -6.59
N GLY A 127 -30.26 -16.75 -6.36
CA GLY A 127 -30.45 -17.33 -5.04
C GLY A 127 -31.84 -17.12 -4.43
N PRO A 128 -32.05 -17.68 -3.22
CA PRO A 128 -33.32 -17.56 -2.52
C PRO A 128 -33.67 -16.07 -2.25
N GLU A 129 -34.89 -15.68 -2.62
CA GLU A 129 -35.40 -14.31 -2.40
C GLU A 129 -34.58 -13.20 -3.14
N GLY A 130 -33.75 -13.56 -4.15
CA GLY A 130 -32.93 -12.57 -4.86
C GLY A 130 -31.82 -11.95 -4.00
N LYS A 131 -31.31 -12.68 -2.99
CA LYS A 131 -30.22 -12.21 -2.11
C LYS A 131 -28.84 -12.39 -2.72
N GLY A 132 -28.77 -12.93 -3.95
CA GLY A 132 -27.56 -13.23 -4.67
C GLY A 132 -27.03 -14.63 -4.39
N ASP A 133 -26.32 -15.18 -5.38
CA ASP A 133 -25.65 -16.46 -5.27
C ASP A 133 -24.46 -16.55 -6.23
N TRP A 134 -23.58 -17.54 -6.01
CA TRP A 134 -22.46 -17.79 -6.91
C TRP A 134 -22.92 -18.47 -8.20
N ALA A 135 -22.55 -17.90 -9.34
CA ALA A 135 -22.88 -18.48 -10.64
C ALA A 135 -22.15 -19.83 -10.82
N GLU A 136 -22.87 -20.84 -11.28
CA GLU A 136 -22.29 -22.16 -11.62
C GLU A 136 -21.38 -22.10 -12.87
N ASP A 137 -21.66 -21.16 -13.80
CA ASP A 137 -20.86 -20.98 -15.00
C ASP A 137 -19.56 -20.25 -14.70
N SER A 138 -18.43 -20.92 -14.89
CA SER A 138 -17.09 -20.35 -14.74
C SER A 138 -16.80 -19.17 -15.69
N LYS A 139 -17.60 -18.97 -16.72
CA LYS A 139 -17.53 -17.84 -17.65
C LYS A 139 -18.44 -16.67 -17.25
N ALA A 140 -19.16 -16.78 -16.13
CA ALA A 140 -19.97 -15.69 -15.61
C ALA A 140 -19.12 -14.41 -15.44
N GLY A 141 -19.59 -13.28 -15.95
CA GLY A 141 -18.81 -12.04 -16.01
C GLY A 141 -17.74 -12.00 -17.11
N GLY A 142 -17.74 -12.98 -18.05
CA GLY A 142 -16.76 -13.13 -19.12
C GLY A 142 -15.74 -14.25 -18.88
N ALA A 143 -15.03 -14.69 -19.91
CA ALA A 143 -13.94 -15.65 -19.75
C ALA A 143 -12.87 -15.12 -18.78
N ASP A 144 -12.21 -16.00 -18.04
CA ASP A 144 -11.28 -15.59 -16.97
C ASP A 144 -10.16 -14.66 -17.43
N SER A 145 -9.56 -14.91 -18.60
CA SER A 145 -8.54 -14.03 -19.18
C SER A 145 -9.09 -12.63 -19.51
N VAL A 146 -10.32 -12.56 -20.00
CA VAL A 146 -11.00 -11.30 -20.31
C VAL A 146 -11.33 -10.56 -19.02
N PHE A 147 -11.92 -11.22 -18.03
CA PHE A 147 -12.22 -10.61 -16.74
C PHE A 147 -10.96 -10.11 -16.06
N SER A 148 -9.91 -10.92 -16.01
CA SER A 148 -8.63 -10.54 -15.42
C SER A 148 -8.04 -9.28 -16.07
N SER A 149 -8.26 -9.05 -17.39
CA SER A 149 -7.79 -7.81 -18.05
C SER A 149 -8.51 -6.55 -17.55
N ARG A 150 -9.65 -6.67 -16.87
CA ARG A 150 -10.44 -5.55 -16.32
C ARG A 150 -10.05 -5.17 -14.88
N LEU A 151 -9.32 -6.05 -14.21
CA LEU A 151 -8.80 -5.77 -12.87
C LEU A 151 -7.63 -4.79 -12.93
N PRO A 152 -7.37 -3.98 -11.89
CA PRO A 152 -6.19 -3.16 -11.78
C PRO A 152 -4.91 -3.95 -12.09
N ARG A 153 -3.95 -3.32 -12.76
CA ARG A 153 -2.70 -3.97 -13.18
C ARG A 153 -1.70 -3.97 -12.04
N PRO A 154 -1.27 -5.14 -11.52
CA PRO A 154 -0.31 -5.17 -10.44
C PRO A 154 1.08 -4.78 -10.94
N LEU A 155 1.71 -3.89 -10.19
CA LEU A 155 3.14 -3.61 -10.28
C LEU A 155 3.75 -3.99 -8.93
N ARG A 156 4.55 -5.06 -8.91
CA ARG A 156 5.17 -5.58 -7.69
C ARG A 156 6.56 -5.00 -7.50
N ILE A 157 6.82 -4.51 -6.27
CA ILE A 157 8.16 -4.14 -5.79
C ILE A 157 8.43 -4.99 -4.55
N GLY A 158 9.37 -5.93 -4.65
CA GLY A 158 9.76 -6.79 -3.54
C GLY A 158 10.73 -6.09 -2.58
N SER A 159 10.86 -6.63 -1.37
CA SER A 159 11.81 -6.14 -0.36
C SER A 159 13.27 -6.36 -0.78
N LEU A 160 13.52 -7.39 -1.57
CA LEU A 160 14.84 -7.84 -2.04
C LEU A 160 14.94 -7.88 -3.57
N ASP A 161 14.31 -6.93 -4.27
CA ASP A 161 14.34 -6.93 -5.72
C ASP A 161 15.78 -6.78 -6.26
N ASP A 162 16.08 -7.63 -7.22
CA ASP A 162 17.32 -7.60 -7.96
C ASP A 162 17.46 -6.30 -8.76
N ALA A 163 18.59 -5.64 -8.58
CA ALA A 163 18.91 -4.40 -9.29
C ALA A 163 18.79 -4.54 -10.81
N ALA A 164 19.25 -5.68 -11.33
CA ALA A 164 19.25 -5.96 -12.75
C ALA A 164 17.80 -6.07 -13.30
N LYS A 165 16.89 -6.67 -12.56
CA LYS A 165 15.46 -6.74 -12.96
C LYS A 165 14.79 -5.37 -12.99
N THR A 166 15.10 -4.53 -12.00
CA THR A 166 14.58 -3.17 -11.95
C THR A 166 15.10 -2.35 -13.11
N GLU A 167 16.40 -2.42 -13.40
CA GLU A 167 17.02 -1.73 -14.53
C GLU A 167 16.46 -2.23 -15.88
N ASP A 168 16.32 -3.55 -16.06
CA ASP A 168 15.73 -4.12 -17.27
C ASP A 168 14.30 -3.65 -17.50
N MET A 169 13.48 -3.55 -16.44
CA MET A 169 12.13 -3.02 -16.53
C MET A 169 12.13 -1.54 -16.93
N LEU A 170 12.97 -0.72 -16.30
CA LEU A 170 13.08 0.70 -16.61
C LEU A 170 13.59 0.94 -18.04
N LEU A 171 14.58 0.18 -18.49
CA LEU A 171 15.06 0.22 -19.89
C LEU A 171 13.97 -0.21 -20.86
N THR A 172 13.20 -1.25 -20.52
CA THR A 172 12.08 -1.69 -21.35
C THR A 172 11.08 -0.55 -21.56
N LEU A 173 10.74 0.15 -20.48
CA LEU A 173 9.80 1.26 -20.52
C LEU A 173 10.32 2.43 -21.38
N ALA A 174 11.56 2.83 -21.12
CA ALA A 174 12.21 3.94 -21.83
C ALA A 174 12.37 3.65 -23.33
N LEU A 175 12.68 2.39 -23.69
CA LEU A 175 12.94 1.97 -25.06
C LEU A 175 11.68 1.48 -25.81
N THR A 176 10.51 1.41 -25.16
CA THR A 176 9.26 0.92 -25.78
C THR A 176 8.92 1.61 -27.11
N PRO A 177 9.02 2.95 -27.28
CA PRO A 177 8.76 3.60 -28.56
C PRO A 177 9.71 3.10 -29.66
N LEU A 178 11.00 2.94 -29.34
CA LEU A 178 12.01 2.46 -30.27
C LEU A 178 11.78 1.00 -30.65
N PHE A 179 11.39 0.14 -29.68
CA PHE A 179 11.03 -1.25 -29.97
C PHE A 179 9.86 -1.35 -30.94
N THR A 180 8.84 -0.50 -30.76
CA THR A 180 7.70 -0.45 -31.67
C THR A 180 8.10 -0.05 -33.08
N ALA A 181 8.93 0.99 -33.22
CA ALA A 181 9.43 1.42 -34.53
C ALA A 181 10.28 0.34 -35.24
N LEU A 182 11.13 -0.36 -34.47
CA LEU A 182 11.94 -1.47 -35.01
C LEU A 182 11.13 -2.67 -35.45
N GLU A 183 10.09 -3.05 -34.71
CA GLU A 183 9.19 -4.13 -35.09
C GLU A 183 8.38 -3.76 -36.36
N GLN A 184 7.93 -2.51 -36.48
CA GLN A 184 7.30 -2.02 -37.69
C GLN A 184 8.25 -2.07 -38.90
N ALA A 185 9.49 -1.57 -38.71
CA ALA A 185 10.52 -1.63 -39.75
C ALA A 185 10.86 -3.07 -40.14
N ARG A 186 10.93 -4.01 -39.18
CA ARG A 186 11.15 -5.43 -39.44
C ARG A 186 10.01 -6.07 -40.25
N SER A 187 8.78 -5.68 -39.95
CA SER A 187 7.58 -6.23 -40.61
C SER A 187 7.39 -5.68 -42.02
N ASN A 188 8.03 -4.57 -42.37
CA ASN A 188 7.99 -4.00 -43.71
C ASN A 188 9.13 -4.56 -44.56
N SER A 189 8.79 -5.44 -45.53
CA SER A 189 9.77 -6.09 -46.43
C SER A 189 10.64 -5.12 -47.23
N GLU A 190 10.16 -3.90 -47.49
CA GLU A 190 10.88 -2.86 -48.21
C GLU A 190 11.85 -2.03 -47.32
N SER A 191 11.82 -2.25 -46.03
CA SER A 191 12.70 -1.55 -45.12
C SER A 191 14.17 -2.03 -45.23
N ASP A 192 15.12 -1.15 -44.96
CA ASP A 192 16.55 -1.49 -44.95
C ASP A 192 16.84 -2.55 -43.83
N LEU A 193 16.13 -2.48 -42.71
CA LEU A 193 16.27 -3.42 -41.61
C LEU A 193 15.82 -4.84 -42.03
N ALA A 194 14.65 -4.98 -42.66
CA ALA A 194 14.16 -6.28 -43.15
C ALA A 194 15.10 -6.87 -44.19
N ARG A 195 15.60 -6.05 -45.14
CA ARG A 195 16.58 -6.45 -46.16
C ARG A 195 17.90 -6.91 -45.55
N ALA A 196 18.40 -6.21 -44.54
CA ALA A 196 19.62 -6.60 -43.82
C ALA A 196 19.45 -7.95 -43.09
N ILE A 197 18.33 -8.17 -42.41
CA ILE A 197 18.03 -9.44 -41.71
C ILE A 197 17.93 -10.59 -42.73
N ALA A 198 17.26 -10.37 -43.85
CA ALA A 198 17.16 -11.38 -44.95
C ALA A 198 18.54 -11.74 -45.52
N SER A 199 19.40 -10.75 -45.75
CA SER A 199 20.79 -10.95 -46.24
C SER A 199 21.62 -11.75 -45.23
N VAL A 200 21.55 -11.46 -43.92
CA VAL A 200 22.24 -12.25 -42.90
C VAL A 200 21.71 -13.69 -42.84
N SER A 201 20.40 -13.90 -42.93
CA SER A 201 19.80 -15.24 -42.98
C SER A 201 20.29 -16.03 -44.19
N GLN A 202 20.35 -15.39 -45.34
CA GLN A 202 20.86 -16.01 -46.58
C GLN A 202 22.33 -16.39 -46.45
N ASN A 203 23.16 -15.50 -45.91
CA ASN A 203 24.58 -15.77 -45.68
C ASN A 203 24.79 -16.96 -44.71
N MET A 204 23.99 -17.05 -43.65
CA MET A 204 24.00 -18.19 -42.74
C MET A 204 23.66 -19.51 -43.43
N GLN A 205 22.66 -19.51 -44.31
CA GLN A 205 22.29 -20.69 -45.11
C GLN A 205 23.42 -21.10 -46.03
N VAL A 206 24.07 -20.15 -46.71
CA VAL A 206 25.20 -20.42 -47.60
C VAL A 206 26.38 -21.03 -46.82
N LEU A 207 26.73 -20.44 -45.68
CA LEU A 207 27.78 -20.97 -44.80
C LEU A 207 27.46 -22.35 -44.25
N SER A 208 26.21 -22.59 -43.84
CA SER A 208 25.77 -23.93 -43.41
C SER A 208 25.90 -24.96 -44.52
N GLY A 209 25.51 -24.61 -45.75
CA GLY A 209 25.65 -25.46 -46.92
C GLY A 209 27.11 -25.76 -47.27
N GLN A 210 28.02 -24.78 -47.14
CA GLN A 210 29.47 -25.00 -47.38
C GLN A 210 30.11 -26.00 -46.42
N HIS A 211 29.54 -26.13 -45.22
CA HIS A 211 30.03 -27.08 -44.21
C HIS A 211 29.26 -28.39 -44.12
N GLU A 212 28.32 -28.65 -45.02
CA GLU A 212 27.43 -29.84 -45.03
C GLU A 212 28.29 -31.14 -45.07
N GLU A 213 29.32 -31.18 -45.90
CA GLU A 213 30.24 -32.34 -46.01
C GLU A 213 30.92 -32.61 -44.65
N HIS A 214 31.33 -31.59 -43.95
CA HIS A 214 31.97 -31.75 -42.62
C HIS A 214 30.99 -32.30 -41.58
N PHE A 215 29.74 -31.83 -41.61
CA PHE A 215 28.70 -32.31 -40.72
C PHE A 215 28.31 -33.77 -41.04
N ASN A 216 28.29 -34.17 -42.33
CA ASN A 216 28.08 -35.53 -42.74
C ASN A 216 29.18 -36.48 -42.25
N ILE A 217 30.44 -36.03 -42.26
CA ILE A 217 31.55 -36.77 -41.68
C ILE A 217 31.38 -37.00 -40.17
N ILE A 218 30.98 -35.97 -39.43
CA ILE A 218 30.70 -36.05 -38.00
C ILE A 218 29.51 -36.99 -37.74
N SER A 219 28.43 -36.86 -38.49
CA SER A 219 27.20 -37.69 -38.39
C SER A 219 27.55 -39.18 -38.59
N ASN A 220 28.31 -39.48 -39.62
CA ASN A 220 28.74 -40.85 -39.94
C ASN A 220 29.63 -41.45 -38.83
N ARG A 221 30.55 -40.67 -38.26
CA ARG A 221 31.41 -41.12 -37.14
C ARG A 221 30.59 -41.37 -35.86
N VAL A 222 29.64 -40.47 -35.53
CA VAL A 222 28.75 -40.64 -34.38
C VAL A 222 27.84 -41.88 -34.59
N SER A 223 27.28 -42.03 -35.77
CA SER A 223 26.47 -43.22 -36.13
C SER A 223 27.23 -44.52 -36.03
N ALA A 224 28.46 -44.55 -36.52
CA ALA A 224 29.32 -45.75 -36.41
C ALA A 224 29.64 -46.11 -34.94
N GLY A 225 29.97 -45.13 -34.10
CA GLY A 225 30.17 -45.35 -32.67
C GLY A 225 28.87 -45.81 -31.97
N PHE A 226 27.73 -45.21 -32.30
CA PHE A 226 26.43 -45.56 -31.73
C PHE A 226 25.99 -46.99 -32.10
N LYS A 227 26.20 -47.40 -33.36
CA LYS A 227 25.96 -48.78 -33.83
C LYS A 227 26.81 -49.81 -33.11
N GLY A 228 27.98 -49.43 -32.63
CA GLY A 228 28.83 -50.30 -31.79
C GLY A 228 28.16 -50.71 -30.47
N VAL A 229 27.23 -49.89 -29.98
CA VAL A 229 26.45 -50.13 -28.75
C VAL A 229 25.05 -50.61 -29.04
N PHE A 230 24.41 -50.05 -30.07
CA PHE A 230 23.01 -50.33 -30.47
C PHE A 230 22.96 -50.65 -31.98
N PRO A 231 23.22 -51.92 -32.40
CA PRO A 231 23.39 -52.28 -33.82
C PRO A 231 22.19 -52.01 -34.73
N ALA A 232 20.99 -51.98 -34.16
CA ALA A 232 19.77 -51.77 -34.89
C ALA A 232 19.35 -50.29 -35.04
N LEU A 233 20.11 -49.34 -34.43
CA LEU A 233 19.77 -47.92 -34.43
C LEU A 233 20.80 -47.13 -35.25
N ASP A 234 20.31 -46.09 -35.93
CA ASP A 234 21.10 -45.17 -36.72
C ASP A 234 20.91 -43.72 -36.20
N VAL A 235 21.95 -42.90 -36.24
CA VAL A 235 21.92 -41.49 -35.83
C VAL A 235 22.23 -40.64 -37.07
N SER A 236 21.32 -39.73 -37.41
CA SER A 236 21.57 -38.72 -38.43
C SER A 236 21.56 -37.31 -37.77
N LEU A 237 22.55 -36.52 -38.06
CA LEU A 237 22.65 -35.13 -37.64
C LEU A 237 22.02 -34.27 -38.74
N GLN A 238 20.84 -33.72 -38.49
CA GLN A 238 20.22 -32.73 -39.36
C GLN A 238 20.53 -31.34 -38.88
N ILE A 239 21.23 -30.56 -39.69
CA ILE A 239 21.52 -29.14 -39.39
C ILE A 239 20.63 -28.31 -40.31
N GLY A 240 19.61 -27.72 -39.71
CA GLY A 240 18.75 -26.74 -40.35
C GLY A 240 19.02 -25.34 -39.82
N SER A 241 19.10 -24.35 -40.68
CA SER A 241 19.06 -22.95 -40.22
C SER A 241 17.60 -22.56 -39.99
N ALA A 242 17.21 -22.38 -38.73
CA ALA A 242 15.95 -21.69 -38.44
C ALA A 242 16.01 -20.26 -38.98
N PRO A 243 14.89 -19.67 -39.43
CA PRO A 243 14.86 -18.28 -39.86
C PRO A 243 15.39 -17.40 -38.72
N LEU A 244 16.34 -16.54 -39.05
CA LEU A 244 16.92 -15.61 -38.08
C LEU A 244 15.84 -14.61 -37.62
N VAL A 245 15.36 -14.76 -36.41
CA VAL A 245 14.49 -13.79 -35.76
C VAL A 245 15.28 -13.08 -34.67
N PRO A 246 16.04 -12.01 -35.03
CA PRO A 246 16.84 -11.33 -34.03
C PRO A 246 15.91 -10.64 -33.04
N LYS A 247 16.15 -10.88 -31.75
CA LYS A 247 15.47 -10.17 -30.66
C LYS A 247 16.09 -8.77 -30.53
N LEU A 248 15.68 -7.85 -31.40
CA LEU A 248 16.21 -6.50 -31.46
C LEU A 248 16.08 -5.75 -30.14
N SER A 249 15.03 -6.04 -29.38
CA SER A 249 14.82 -5.50 -28.05
C SER A 249 15.92 -5.91 -27.05
N GLU A 250 16.37 -7.17 -27.10
CA GLU A 250 17.47 -7.64 -26.23
C GLU A 250 18.82 -7.03 -26.60
N LEU A 251 19.07 -6.85 -27.91
CA LEU A 251 20.29 -6.19 -28.39
C LEU A 251 20.37 -4.74 -27.96
N LEU A 252 19.26 -4.00 -28.07
CA LEU A 252 19.22 -2.61 -27.62
C LEU A 252 19.34 -2.48 -26.10
N LYS A 253 18.68 -3.35 -25.34
CA LYS A 253 18.80 -3.36 -23.88
C LYS A 253 20.24 -3.63 -23.45
N SER A 254 20.90 -4.61 -24.05
CA SER A 254 22.30 -4.94 -23.70
C SER A 254 23.29 -3.82 -24.01
N GLY A 255 22.98 -2.95 -24.95
CA GLY A 255 23.80 -1.77 -25.30
C GLY A 255 23.38 -0.48 -24.56
N SER A 256 22.34 -0.53 -23.74
CA SER A 256 21.77 0.62 -23.02
C SER A 256 21.98 0.48 -21.53
N SER A 257 22.30 1.56 -20.84
CA SER A 257 22.39 1.62 -19.37
C SER A 257 21.76 2.89 -18.83
N LEU A 258 21.18 2.79 -17.65
CA LEU A 258 20.74 3.96 -16.89
C LEU A 258 21.90 4.49 -16.07
N ARG A 259 22.19 5.79 -16.20
CA ARG A 259 23.26 6.46 -15.51
C ARG A 259 22.75 7.49 -14.54
N VAL A 260 23.34 7.54 -13.37
CA VAL A 260 23.04 8.52 -12.31
C VAL A 260 24.21 9.45 -12.17
N LYS A 261 23.94 10.76 -12.24
CA LYS A 261 24.95 11.79 -12.06
C LYS A 261 24.88 12.36 -10.66
N ASP A 262 25.99 12.25 -9.94
CA ASP A 262 26.19 12.86 -8.63
C ASP A 262 27.35 13.86 -8.72
N GLY A 263 27.03 15.14 -8.80
CA GLY A 263 28.00 16.20 -9.06
C GLY A 263 28.74 16.01 -10.39
N ALA A 264 30.04 15.73 -10.34
CA ALA A 264 30.89 15.47 -11.51
C ALA A 264 31.01 13.97 -11.85
N ALA A 265 30.61 13.08 -10.95
CA ALA A 265 30.70 11.64 -11.16
C ALA A 265 29.42 11.13 -11.83
N GLU A 266 29.58 10.32 -12.86
CA GLU A 266 28.52 9.62 -13.56
C GLU A 266 28.75 8.12 -13.42
N THR A 267 27.79 7.41 -12.83
CA THR A 267 27.88 5.99 -12.56
C THR A 267 26.67 5.26 -13.11
N GLU A 268 26.80 3.97 -13.40
CA GLU A 268 25.68 3.14 -13.79
C GLU A 268 24.70 2.92 -12.63
N LEU A 269 23.44 2.72 -12.93
CA LEU A 269 22.40 2.45 -11.93
C LEU A 269 22.73 1.19 -11.11
N SER A 270 23.34 0.19 -11.73
CA SER A 270 23.82 -1.04 -11.07
C SER A 270 24.81 -0.77 -9.93
N GLN A 271 25.59 0.30 -10.02
CA GLN A 271 26.57 0.73 -9.03
C GLN A 271 25.99 1.60 -7.91
N GLN A 272 24.74 2.03 -8.08
CA GLN A 272 24.05 2.84 -7.07
C GLN A 272 23.51 1.98 -5.91
N GLY A 273 23.43 2.58 -4.73
CA GLY A 273 22.78 1.97 -3.58
C GLY A 273 21.31 1.64 -3.83
N THR A 274 20.78 0.64 -3.15
CA THR A 274 19.39 0.15 -3.29
C THR A 274 18.37 1.25 -3.13
N GLY A 275 18.61 2.23 -2.23
CA GLY A 275 17.72 3.37 -2.01
C GLY A 275 17.60 4.29 -3.23
N ALA A 276 18.71 4.61 -3.90
CA ALA A 276 18.70 5.44 -5.10
C ALA A 276 17.97 4.74 -6.26
N ARG A 277 18.17 3.43 -6.41
CA ARG A 277 17.49 2.60 -7.41
C ARG A 277 15.97 2.58 -7.20
N ARG A 278 15.51 2.42 -5.95
CA ARG A 278 14.10 2.47 -5.60
C ARG A 278 13.49 3.84 -5.85
N ALA A 279 14.20 4.92 -5.48
CA ALA A 279 13.73 6.29 -5.73
C ALA A 279 13.56 6.57 -7.23
N LEU A 280 14.51 6.12 -8.05
CA LEU A 280 14.39 6.24 -9.50
C LEU A 280 13.19 5.43 -10.04
N PHE A 281 13.00 4.21 -9.55
CA PHE A 281 11.87 3.37 -9.93
C PHE A 281 10.53 4.09 -9.66
N TRP A 282 10.34 4.64 -8.46
CA TRP A 282 9.11 5.36 -8.13
C TRP A 282 8.90 6.61 -9.02
N SER A 283 9.98 7.33 -9.29
CA SER A 283 9.91 8.50 -10.19
C SER A 283 9.51 8.13 -11.62
N MET A 284 9.87 6.93 -12.07
CA MET A 284 9.52 6.44 -13.39
C MET A 284 8.12 5.82 -13.50
N LEU A 285 7.47 5.47 -12.38
CA LEU A 285 6.11 4.91 -12.41
C LEU A 285 5.10 5.87 -13.05
N GLN A 286 5.21 7.16 -12.76
CA GLN A 286 4.34 8.16 -13.36
C GLN A 286 4.55 8.26 -14.87
N VAL A 287 5.81 8.32 -15.32
CA VAL A 287 6.16 8.35 -16.74
C VAL A 287 5.69 7.06 -17.44
N HIS A 288 5.83 5.90 -16.77
CA HIS A 288 5.31 4.63 -17.29
C HIS A 288 3.80 4.68 -17.53
N ASN A 289 3.05 5.21 -16.57
CA ASN A 289 1.60 5.34 -16.70
C ASN A 289 1.23 6.19 -17.91
N GLU A 290 1.83 7.37 -18.05
CA GLU A 290 1.58 8.28 -19.16
C GLU A 290 1.86 7.62 -20.51
N LEU A 291 3.01 6.96 -20.66
CA LEU A 291 3.39 6.27 -21.91
C LEU A 291 2.49 5.06 -22.21
N THR A 292 2.12 4.29 -21.19
CA THR A 292 1.24 3.11 -21.38
C THR A 292 -0.17 3.53 -21.72
N ARG A 293 -0.68 4.57 -21.08
CA ARG A 293 -2.00 5.14 -21.36
C ARG A 293 -2.07 5.67 -22.78
N ASP A 294 -1.07 6.46 -23.22
CA ASP A 294 -1.00 6.96 -24.59
C ASP A 294 -0.99 5.82 -25.63
N LYS A 295 -0.19 4.78 -25.36
CA LYS A 295 -0.15 3.59 -26.22
C LYS A 295 -1.51 2.88 -26.31
N GLU A 296 -2.24 2.75 -25.22
CA GLU A 296 -3.54 2.08 -25.20
C GLU A 296 -4.62 2.90 -25.87
N VAL A 297 -4.67 4.20 -25.60
CA VAL A 297 -5.59 5.12 -26.29
C VAL A 297 -5.35 5.09 -27.80
N ARG A 298 -4.08 5.06 -28.22
CA ARG A 298 -3.72 4.91 -29.65
C ARG A 298 -4.18 3.57 -30.23
N ALA A 299 -3.99 2.48 -29.50
CA ALA A 299 -4.40 1.15 -29.94
C ALA A 299 -5.93 1.00 -30.03
N ASP A 300 -6.66 1.55 -29.07
CA ASP A 300 -8.13 1.52 -29.08
C ASP A 300 -8.72 2.42 -30.16
N PHE A 301 -8.15 3.60 -30.40
CA PHE A 301 -8.53 4.49 -31.51
C PHE A 301 -8.30 3.82 -32.86
N ARG A 302 -7.15 3.19 -33.06
CA ARG A 302 -6.86 2.41 -34.28
C ARG A 302 -7.88 1.29 -34.52
N LYS A 303 -8.16 0.51 -33.47
CA LYS A 303 -9.12 -0.59 -33.52
C LYS A 303 -10.55 -0.09 -33.80
N GLY A 304 -10.91 1.04 -33.26
CA GLY A 304 -12.17 1.73 -33.59
C GLY A 304 -12.26 2.05 -35.07
N LEU A 305 -11.25 2.71 -35.63
CA LEU A 305 -11.17 3.03 -37.07
C LEU A 305 -11.21 1.78 -37.97
N GLU A 306 -10.48 0.71 -37.61
CA GLU A 306 -10.52 -0.56 -38.36
C GLU A 306 -11.93 -1.16 -38.38
N LYS A 307 -12.65 -1.11 -37.25
CA LYS A 307 -14.04 -1.57 -37.15
C LYS A 307 -14.98 -0.70 -37.99
N ASP A 308 -14.86 0.61 -37.89
CA ASP A 308 -15.69 1.55 -38.67
C ASP A 308 -15.47 1.38 -40.16
N ILE A 309 -14.24 1.21 -40.62
CA ILE A 309 -13.89 0.90 -42.01
C ILE A 309 -14.53 -0.42 -42.45
N ALA A 310 -14.47 -1.44 -41.59
CA ALA A 310 -15.10 -2.75 -41.92
C ALA A 310 -16.64 -2.66 -42.01
N ASP A 311 -17.26 -1.90 -41.13
CA ASP A 311 -18.71 -1.73 -41.11
C ASP A 311 -19.20 -0.82 -42.26
N LEU A 312 -18.48 0.27 -42.57
CA LEU A 312 -18.74 1.11 -43.73
C LEU A 312 -18.62 0.32 -45.04
N ASN A 313 -17.60 -0.51 -45.23
CA ASN A 313 -17.46 -1.39 -46.38
C ASN A 313 -18.67 -2.34 -46.52
N LYS A 314 -19.16 -2.94 -45.43
CA LYS A 314 -20.35 -3.81 -45.48
C LYS A 314 -21.62 -3.04 -45.89
N ARG A 315 -21.79 -1.82 -45.38
CA ARG A 315 -22.94 -0.95 -45.67
C ARG A 315 -22.91 -0.45 -47.10
N ILE A 316 -21.75 -0.18 -47.68
CA ILE A 316 -21.58 0.19 -49.10
C ILE A 316 -21.90 -0.97 -50.01
N VAL A 317 -21.47 -2.20 -49.66
CA VAL A 317 -21.75 -3.42 -50.45
C VAL A 317 -23.25 -3.82 -50.45
N LYS A 318 -23.95 -3.53 -49.29
CA LYS A 318 -25.40 -3.83 -49.18
C LYS A 318 -26.11 -2.60 -48.54
N PRO A 319 -26.36 -1.55 -49.34
CA PRO A 319 -26.97 -0.37 -48.82
C PRO A 319 -28.43 -0.58 -48.43
N ALA A 320 -28.83 -0.06 -47.28
CA ALA A 320 -30.23 -0.03 -46.86
C ALA A 320 -31.03 0.93 -47.74
N LYS A 321 -32.33 0.66 -47.91
CA LYS A 321 -33.21 1.46 -48.76
C LYS A 321 -33.22 2.92 -48.32
N GLY A 322 -32.79 3.87 -49.17
CA GLY A 322 -32.79 5.29 -48.91
C GLY A 322 -31.48 5.88 -48.30
N VAL A 323 -30.44 5.08 -48.24
CA VAL A 323 -29.11 5.54 -47.78
C VAL A 323 -28.31 6.08 -48.97
N ASP A 324 -27.72 7.26 -48.78
CA ASP A 324 -26.80 7.88 -49.73
C ASP A 324 -25.44 7.16 -49.71
N VAL A 325 -25.14 6.42 -50.78
CA VAL A 325 -23.90 5.66 -50.93
C VAL A 325 -22.70 6.58 -51.06
N ALA A 326 -22.85 7.75 -51.69
CA ALA A 326 -21.75 8.70 -51.85
C ALA A 326 -21.28 9.28 -50.49
N ALA A 327 -22.21 9.53 -49.58
CA ALA A 327 -21.87 9.96 -48.21
C ALA A 327 -21.11 8.86 -47.45
N LEU A 328 -21.49 7.56 -47.61
CA LEU A 328 -20.75 6.46 -47.00
C LEU A 328 -19.32 6.28 -47.55
N GLU A 329 -19.14 6.54 -48.85
CA GLU A 329 -17.82 6.50 -49.51
C GLU A 329 -16.90 7.64 -49.03
N GLU A 330 -17.47 8.80 -48.79
CA GLU A 330 -16.76 9.93 -48.18
C GLU A 330 -16.33 9.61 -46.74
N GLU A 331 -17.26 9.08 -45.91
CA GLU A 331 -16.92 8.63 -44.54
C GLU A 331 -15.85 7.56 -44.56
N LEU A 332 -15.90 6.59 -45.47
CA LEU A 332 -14.88 5.56 -45.62
C LEU A 332 -13.50 6.14 -45.98
N THR A 333 -13.48 7.13 -46.86
CA THR A 333 -12.24 7.81 -47.30
C THR A 333 -11.63 8.59 -46.14
N ASN A 334 -12.47 9.26 -45.36
CA ASN A 334 -12.03 10.01 -44.18
C ASN A 334 -11.49 9.05 -43.09
N ALA A 335 -12.17 7.93 -42.80
CA ALA A 335 -11.72 6.94 -41.85
C ALA A 335 -10.38 6.30 -42.24
N LYS A 336 -10.18 5.99 -43.53
CA LYS A 336 -8.89 5.51 -44.05
C LYS A 336 -7.78 6.54 -43.95
N ALA A 337 -8.06 7.82 -44.23
CA ALA A 337 -7.09 8.90 -44.08
C ALA A 337 -6.68 9.09 -42.60
N GLN A 338 -7.63 9.00 -41.67
CA GLN A 338 -7.35 9.05 -40.23
C GLN A 338 -6.49 7.85 -39.77
N LEU A 339 -6.78 6.64 -40.27
CA LEU A 339 -5.98 5.46 -39.96
C LEU A 339 -4.54 5.62 -40.47
N GLN A 340 -4.37 6.12 -41.68
CA GLN A 340 -3.03 6.38 -42.27
C GLN A 340 -2.28 7.47 -41.48
N ALA A 341 -2.96 8.55 -41.10
CA ALA A 341 -2.38 9.59 -40.24
C ALA A 341 -1.94 9.04 -38.89
N HIS A 342 -2.79 8.20 -38.24
CA HIS A 342 -2.46 7.54 -37.01
C HIS A 342 -1.23 6.63 -37.15
N ASP A 343 -1.18 5.78 -38.17
CA ASP A 343 -0.05 4.86 -38.43
C ASP A 343 1.26 5.60 -38.76
N SER A 344 1.15 6.85 -39.22
CA SER A 344 2.28 7.78 -39.42
C SER A 344 2.67 8.57 -38.15
N GLY A 345 2.07 8.26 -37.00
CA GLY A 345 2.36 8.94 -35.71
C GLY A 345 1.62 10.26 -35.50
N GLY A 346 0.59 10.53 -36.28
CA GLY A 346 -0.24 11.74 -36.16
C GLY A 346 -0.94 11.83 -34.78
N PRO A 347 -1.40 13.03 -34.38
CA PRO A 347 -2.12 13.23 -33.13
C PRO A 347 -3.46 12.47 -33.16
N ILE A 348 -3.88 11.97 -32.01
CA ILE A 348 -5.22 11.43 -31.79
C ILE A 348 -6.13 12.63 -31.49
N PRO A 349 -7.37 12.68 -32.00
CA PRO A 349 -8.33 13.68 -31.62
C PRO A 349 -8.54 13.66 -30.10
N ASP A 350 -8.54 14.83 -29.46
CA ASP A 350 -8.85 14.94 -28.03
C ASP A 350 -10.26 14.38 -27.78
N SER A 351 -10.35 13.37 -26.95
CA SER A 351 -11.64 12.90 -26.43
C SER A 351 -12.06 13.81 -25.29
N PRO A 352 -13.26 14.40 -25.33
CA PRO A 352 -13.75 15.23 -24.22
C PRO A 352 -13.99 14.42 -22.94
N ASP A 353 -14.10 13.09 -23.05
CA ASP A 353 -14.32 12.18 -21.93
C ASP A 353 -13.04 11.40 -21.59
N ASP A 354 -12.72 11.34 -20.30
CA ASP A 354 -11.62 10.51 -19.80
C ASP A 354 -11.96 9.02 -20.04
N PRO A 355 -11.21 8.31 -20.90
CA PRO A 355 -11.55 6.92 -21.25
C PRO A 355 -11.47 6.02 -20.03
N ALA A 356 -12.38 5.04 -19.97
CA ALA A 356 -12.36 4.04 -18.91
C ALA A 356 -11.09 3.16 -19.02
N PHE A 357 -10.41 2.98 -17.88
CA PHE A 357 -9.12 2.31 -17.81
C PHE A 357 -9.02 1.39 -16.58
N PRO A 358 -8.38 0.22 -16.66
CA PRO A 358 -8.27 -0.69 -15.51
C PRO A 358 -7.49 -0.12 -14.32
N GLY A 359 -6.65 0.90 -14.53
CA GLY A 359 -5.79 1.43 -13.50
C GLY A 359 -4.64 0.49 -13.10
N TYR A 360 -3.88 0.90 -12.11
CA TYR A 360 -2.74 0.18 -11.57
C TYR A 360 -2.91 -0.08 -10.08
N LEU A 361 -2.44 -1.23 -9.62
CA LEU A 361 -2.27 -1.57 -8.22
C LEU A 361 -0.78 -1.75 -7.92
N LEU A 362 -0.21 -0.77 -7.24
CA LEU A 362 1.18 -0.81 -6.82
C LEU A 362 1.30 -1.63 -5.53
N LEU A 363 1.97 -2.77 -5.59
CA LEU A 363 2.18 -3.70 -4.49
C LEU A 363 3.63 -3.57 -4.02
N ILE A 364 3.85 -2.96 -2.85
CA ILE A 364 5.20 -2.70 -2.33
C ILE A 364 5.43 -3.51 -1.06
N ASP A 365 6.53 -4.24 -1.03
CA ASP A 365 6.99 -4.95 0.16
C ASP A 365 8.14 -4.17 0.80
N GLU A 366 7.90 -3.65 2.02
CA GLU A 366 8.86 -2.92 2.84
C GLU A 366 9.57 -1.78 2.08
N PRO A 367 8.86 -0.69 1.70
CA PRO A 367 9.44 0.43 0.98
C PRO A 367 10.58 1.12 1.71
N GLU A 368 10.67 0.99 3.03
CA GLU A 368 11.73 1.55 3.88
C GLU A 368 13.11 0.91 3.69
N ASN A 369 13.18 -0.31 3.17
CA ASN A 369 14.42 -1.04 3.10
C ASN A 369 15.50 -0.28 2.30
N ALA A 370 16.67 -0.11 2.94
CA ALA A 370 17.83 0.60 2.41
C ALA A 370 17.60 2.10 2.12
N LEU A 371 16.56 2.72 2.67
CA LEU A 371 16.36 4.17 2.60
C LEU A 371 16.88 4.88 3.86
N HIS A 372 17.60 5.97 3.65
CA HIS A 372 17.89 6.91 4.72
C HIS A 372 16.56 7.54 5.23
N PRO A 373 16.39 7.88 6.53
CA PRO A 373 15.14 8.42 7.07
C PRO A 373 14.53 9.57 6.28
N MET A 374 15.33 10.51 5.79
CA MET A 374 14.82 11.61 4.97
C MET A 374 14.37 11.15 3.58
N ALA A 375 15.04 10.16 3.00
CA ALA A 375 14.62 9.55 1.74
C ALA A 375 13.32 8.74 1.93
N ALA A 376 13.15 8.05 3.06
CA ALA A 376 11.91 7.37 3.42
C ALA A 376 10.71 8.33 3.50
N ARG A 377 10.89 9.51 4.13
CA ARG A 377 9.86 10.57 4.16
C ARG A 377 9.53 11.11 2.75
N ALA A 378 10.56 11.33 1.93
CA ALA A 378 10.34 11.79 0.55
C ALA A 378 9.61 10.71 -0.29
N ALA A 379 9.98 9.45 -0.12
CA ALA A 379 9.34 8.31 -0.76
C ALA A 379 7.86 8.17 -0.33
N GLN A 380 7.57 8.27 0.96
CA GLN A 380 6.21 8.27 1.47
C GLN A 380 5.37 9.36 0.79
N ARG A 381 5.83 10.61 0.80
CA ARG A 381 5.13 11.73 0.12
C ARG A 381 4.88 11.45 -1.36
N HIS A 382 5.86 10.86 -2.04
CA HIS A 382 5.72 10.52 -3.46
C HIS A 382 4.64 9.46 -3.69
N LEU A 383 4.61 8.40 -2.86
CA LEU A 383 3.60 7.34 -2.95
C LEU A 383 2.20 7.88 -2.66
N TYR A 384 2.05 8.74 -1.66
CA TYR A 384 0.77 9.37 -1.32
C TYR A 384 0.30 10.28 -2.46
N LYS A 385 1.20 11.11 -3.02
CA LYS A 385 0.90 11.94 -4.18
C LYS A 385 0.54 11.12 -5.43
N LEU A 386 1.20 9.97 -5.64
CA LEU A 386 0.86 9.06 -6.73
C LEU A 386 -0.58 8.54 -6.58
N ALA A 387 -0.98 8.20 -5.36
CA ALA A 387 -2.32 7.68 -5.05
C ALA A 387 -3.43 8.75 -5.07
N GLU A 388 -3.12 10.05 -5.16
CA GLU A 388 -4.10 11.10 -5.48
C GLU A 388 -4.61 10.97 -6.92
N SER A 389 -3.82 10.37 -7.81
CA SER A 389 -4.26 10.10 -9.17
C SER A 389 -5.21 8.90 -9.18
N PRO A 390 -6.38 9.01 -9.83
CA PRO A 390 -7.35 7.92 -9.91
C PRO A 390 -6.81 6.68 -10.65
N ASP A 391 -5.71 6.80 -11.36
CA ASP A 391 -5.06 5.70 -12.08
C ASP A 391 -4.35 4.72 -11.12
N TRP A 392 -4.12 5.11 -9.85
CA TRP A 392 -3.27 4.37 -8.93
C TRP A 392 -3.98 3.99 -7.63
N GLN A 393 -3.79 2.74 -7.22
CA GLN A 393 -3.97 2.30 -5.84
C GLN A 393 -2.63 1.77 -5.33
N VAL A 394 -2.31 2.02 -4.07
CA VAL A 394 -1.05 1.60 -3.44
C VAL A 394 -1.36 0.69 -2.26
N VAL A 395 -0.85 -0.52 -2.28
CA VAL A 395 -0.88 -1.44 -1.13
C VAL A 395 0.55 -1.75 -0.74
N MET A 396 0.94 -1.37 0.46
CA MET A 396 2.31 -1.57 0.94
C MET A 396 2.34 -2.30 2.27
N THR A 397 3.36 -3.13 2.46
CA THR A 397 3.72 -3.65 3.76
C THR A 397 4.79 -2.77 4.36
N THR A 398 4.75 -2.48 5.65
CA THR A 398 5.79 -1.66 6.27
C THR A 398 5.99 -2.00 7.75
N HIS A 399 7.22 -1.84 8.21
CA HIS A 399 7.62 -1.84 9.61
C HIS A 399 8.06 -0.44 10.08
N SER A 400 7.95 0.57 9.22
CA SER A 400 8.41 1.92 9.50
C SER A 400 7.25 2.90 9.70
N PRO A 401 7.22 3.62 10.83
CA PRO A 401 6.23 4.67 11.06
C PRO A 401 6.31 5.81 10.03
N TYR A 402 7.45 5.94 9.33
CA TYR A 402 7.63 6.96 8.30
C TYR A 402 6.74 6.76 7.06
N PHE A 403 6.25 5.56 6.81
CA PHE A 403 5.39 5.27 5.65
C PHE A 403 3.90 5.34 5.96
N ILE A 404 3.53 5.49 7.23
CA ILE A 404 2.14 5.57 7.68
C ILE A 404 1.77 7.02 7.93
N ASN A 405 0.72 7.52 7.28
CA ASN A 405 0.11 8.81 7.60
C ASN A 405 -1.39 8.61 7.91
N PRO A 406 -1.75 8.47 9.19
CA PRO A 406 -3.14 8.21 9.59
C PRO A 406 -4.04 9.44 9.48
N PHE A 407 -3.51 10.59 9.10
CA PHE A 407 -4.24 11.85 8.97
C PHE A 407 -4.47 12.26 7.51
N GLU A 408 -3.97 11.47 6.55
CA GLU A 408 -4.21 11.68 5.12
C GLU A 408 -5.49 10.96 4.69
N ASP A 409 -6.33 11.64 3.90
CA ASP A 409 -7.59 11.07 3.41
C ASP A 409 -7.33 9.84 2.52
N HIS A 410 -8.33 8.97 2.42
CA HIS A 410 -8.25 7.73 1.62
C HIS A 410 -7.07 6.82 1.98
N THR A 411 -6.65 6.86 3.26
CA THR A 411 -5.63 5.96 3.81
C THR A 411 -6.31 4.91 4.71
N THR A 412 -6.07 3.65 4.39
CA THR A 412 -6.46 2.51 5.21
C THR A 412 -5.22 1.87 5.82
N ILE A 413 -5.19 1.72 7.13
CA ILE A 413 -4.14 1.01 7.84
C ILE A 413 -4.74 -0.31 8.33
N VAL A 414 -4.10 -1.43 7.98
CA VAL A 414 -4.55 -2.77 8.40
C VAL A 414 -3.46 -3.40 9.25
N ARG A 415 -3.72 -3.51 10.53
CA ARG A 415 -2.86 -4.23 11.45
C ARG A 415 -3.25 -5.69 11.49
N LEU A 416 -2.30 -6.55 11.15
CA LEU A 416 -2.48 -8.00 11.18
C LEU A 416 -1.88 -8.56 12.46
N GLU A 417 -2.73 -9.17 13.27
CA GLU A 417 -2.36 -9.81 14.53
C GLU A 417 -2.58 -11.30 14.47
N ARG A 418 -1.52 -12.05 14.73
CA ARG A 418 -1.62 -13.49 14.91
C ARG A 418 -1.82 -13.80 16.40
N SER A 419 -2.84 -14.58 16.74
CA SER A 419 -3.00 -15.10 18.11
C SER A 419 -1.76 -15.89 18.53
N ILE A 420 -1.42 -15.87 19.81
CA ILE A 420 -0.24 -16.56 20.36
C ILE A 420 -0.55 -18.03 20.65
N GLU A 421 -1.82 -18.41 20.71
CA GLU A 421 -2.26 -19.74 21.15
C GLU A 421 -2.53 -20.67 19.95
N GLY A 422 -1.73 -21.73 19.84
CA GLY A 422 -1.93 -22.85 18.92
C GLY A 422 -1.15 -22.78 17.61
N ALA A 423 -0.92 -23.97 17.01
CA ALA A 423 -0.19 -24.11 15.74
C ALA A 423 -0.90 -23.44 14.55
N ASN A 424 -2.24 -23.27 14.64
CA ASN A 424 -3.11 -22.67 13.63
C ASN A 424 -3.72 -21.34 14.09
N ALA A 425 -2.98 -20.58 14.88
CA ALA A 425 -3.46 -19.32 15.42
C ALA A 425 -4.03 -18.41 14.30
N PRO A 426 -5.31 -18.01 14.38
CA PRO A 426 -5.93 -17.15 13.38
C PRO A 426 -5.24 -15.80 13.32
N ILE A 427 -5.27 -15.21 12.13
CA ILE A 427 -4.80 -13.85 11.92
C ILE A 427 -6.01 -12.94 11.86
N THR A 428 -6.06 -11.96 12.77
CA THR A 428 -7.15 -11.00 12.84
C THR A 428 -6.70 -9.67 12.22
N PRO A 429 -7.42 -9.14 11.22
CA PRO A 429 -7.18 -7.82 10.70
C PRO A 429 -7.89 -6.76 11.55
N ASN A 430 -7.15 -5.76 12.01
CA ASN A 430 -7.71 -4.54 12.60
C ASN A 430 -7.55 -3.41 11.58
N THR A 431 -8.67 -2.90 11.07
CA THR A 431 -8.68 -1.89 10.00
C THR A 431 -8.96 -0.52 10.57
N TYR A 432 -8.14 0.46 10.20
CA TYR A 432 -8.22 1.85 10.60
C TYR A 432 -8.34 2.72 9.35
N ARG A 433 -9.45 3.48 9.26
CA ARG A 433 -9.73 4.36 8.11
C ARG A 433 -9.65 5.82 8.54
N SER A 434 -8.82 6.60 7.87
CA SER A 434 -8.57 8.00 8.19
C SER A 434 -9.72 8.93 7.79
N ASP A 435 -10.43 8.62 6.71
CA ASP A 435 -11.51 9.41 6.14
C ASP A 435 -12.80 9.46 7.00
N LEU A 436 -12.90 8.55 7.97
CA LEU A 436 -14.07 8.48 8.87
C LEU A 436 -13.93 9.30 10.14
N ILE A 437 -12.80 10.01 10.34
CA ILE A 437 -12.56 10.83 11.55
C ILE A 437 -13.09 12.26 11.31
N GLU A 438 -14.05 12.67 12.11
CA GLU A 438 -14.52 14.06 12.13
C GLU A 438 -13.64 14.92 13.05
N PHE A 439 -12.89 15.84 12.48
CA PHE A 439 -12.06 16.79 13.22
C PHE A 439 -12.76 18.14 13.38
N GLU A 440 -12.51 18.81 14.49
CA GLU A 440 -12.99 20.16 14.74
C GLU A 440 -11.95 21.22 14.35
N GLY A 441 -12.37 22.26 13.65
CA GLY A 441 -11.52 23.40 13.32
C GLY A 441 -10.25 23.01 12.57
N ASP A 442 -9.09 23.41 13.11
CA ASP A 442 -7.76 23.15 12.52
C ASP A 442 -7.07 21.89 13.06
N ASP A 443 -7.74 21.04 13.81
CA ASP A 443 -7.14 19.89 14.49
C ASP A 443 -6.49 18.91 13.50
N LYS A 444 -7.16 18.62 12.37
CA LYS A 444 -6.58 17.78 11.32
C LYS A 444 -5.26 18.35 10.78
N LYS A 445 -5.21 19.64 10.48
CA LYS A 445 -4.00 20.31 9.98
C LYS A 445 -2.87 20.27 11.01
N ARG A 446 -3.19 20.43 12.30
CA ARG A 446 -2.20 20.33 13.39
C ARG A 446 -1.63 18.93 13.49
N LEU A 447 -2.47 17.89 13.42
CA LEU A 447 -2.03 16.50 13.44
C LEU A 447 -1.21 16.14 12.21
N GLN A 448 -1.63 16.58 11.01
CA GLN A 448 -0.83 16.42 9.79
C GLN A 448 0.54 17.09 9.91
N ALA A 449 0.60 18.32 10.45
CA ALA A 449 1.86 19.00 10.69
C ALA A 449 2.73 18.25 11.73
N LEU A 450 2.12 17.73 12.79
CA LEU A 450 2.81 16.92 13.79
C LEU A 450 3.41 15.66 13.15
N GLN A 451 2.64 14.93 12.34
CA GLN A 451 3.08 13.73 11.64
C GLN A 451 4.27 13.99 10.70
N HIS A 452 4.31 15.16 10.06
CA HIS A 452 5.45 15.55 9.23
C HIS A 452 6.73 15.81 10.05
N ILE A 453 6.59 16.34 11.27
CA ILE A 453 7.72 16.64 12.15
C ILE A 453 8.17 15.37 12.88
N ASP A 454 7.22 14.64 13.46
CA ASP A 454 7.45 13.48 14.31
C ASP A 454 6.43 12.36 13.98
N PRO A 455 6.79 11.39 13.16
CA PRO A 455 5.90 10.30 12.78
C PRO A 455 5.73 9.23 13.88
N SER A 456 6.28 9.44 15.09
CA SER A 456 6.22 8.46 16.18
C SER A 456 4.79 8.10 16.59
N PHE A 457 3.80 8.99 16.35
CA PHE A 457 2.40 8.62 16.55
C PHE A 457 2.01 7.36 15.79
N SER A 458 2.52 7.16 14.59
CA SER A 458 2.21 5.99 13.77
C SER A 458 2.70 4.66 14.35
N GLU A 459 3.55 4.70 15.40
CA GLU A 459 3.99 3.50 16.13
C GLU A 459 2.83 2.79 16.85
N VAL A 460 1.71 3.49 17.14
CA VAL A 460 0.50 2.88 17.73
C VAL A 460 -0.06 1.73 16.91
N PHE A 461 0.17 1.73 15.60
CA PHE A 461 -0.34 0.69 14.71
C PHE A 461 0.49 -0.61 14.73
N PHE A 462 1.65 -0.64 15.38
CA PHE A 462 2.52 -1.82 15.40
C PHE A 462 2.25 -2.81 16.55
N GLY A 463 1.27 -2.53 17.41
CA GLY A 463 0.76 -3.57 18.30
C GLY A 463 1.16 -3.48 19.75
N SER A 464 1.74 -2.39 20.18
CA SER A 464 2.00 -2.11 21.58
C SER A 464 0.86 -1.30 22.22
N TYR A 465 0.77 -1.32 23.54
CA TYR A 465 -0.15 -0.45 24.28
C TYR A 465 0.39 0.98 24.30
N PRO A 466 -0.28 1.96 23.69
CA PRO A 466 0.20 3.32 23.64
C PRO A 466 -0.04 4.05 24.94
N VAL A 467 0.96 4.82 25.37
CA VAL A 467 0.87 5.77 26.48
C VAL A 467 1.11 7.18 25.92
N LEU A 468 0.06 7.98 25.91
CA LEU A 468 0.13 9.37 25.48
C LEU A 468 0.74 10.21 26.62
N VAL A 469 1.76 11.00 26.29
CA VAL A 469 2.42 11.93 27.20
C VAL A 469 2.40 13.33 26.62
N GLU A 470 2.41 14.34 27.51
CA GLU A 470 2.33 15.74 27.08
C GLU A 470 3.57 16.18 26.31
N GLY A 471 4.76 15.85 26.79
CA GLY A 471 5.99 16.38 26.27
C GLY A 471 7.20 15.45 26.28
N ASP A 472 8.36 16.06 26.07
CA ASP A 472 9.64 15.35 25.97
C ASP A 472 10.17 14.88 27.31
N THR A 473 9.76 15.49 28.43
CA THR A 473 10.21 15.15 29.80
C THR A 473 9.68 13.80 30.22
N GLU A 474 8.36 13.62 30.13
CA GLU A 474 7.68 12.34 30.42
C GLU A 474 8.18 11.24 29.49
N HIS A 475 8.30 11.57 28.19
CA HIS A 475 8.83 10.63 27.21
C HIS A 475 10.22 10.14 27.60
N ALA A 476 11.13 11.02 27.94
CA ALA A 476 12.49 10.66 28.35
C ALA A 476 12.51 9.80 29.62
N ALA A 477 11.69 10.16 30.64
CA ALA A 477 11.57 9.39 31.87
C ALA A 477 11.02 7.96 31.63
N PHE A 478 9.95 7.82 30.87
CA PHE A 478 9.38 6.51 30.58
C PHE A 478 10.30 5.66 29.69
N MET A 479 10.94 6.26 28.68
CA MET A 479 11.94 5.55 27.85
C MET A 479 13.13 5.10 28.69
N ALA A 480 13.65 5.93 29.60
CA ALA A 480 14.70 5.52 30.53
C ALA A 480 14.24 4.34 31.41
N SER A 481 13.03 4.41 31.95
CA SER A 481 12.45 3.32 32.75
C SER A 481 12.33 2.02 31.97
N ILE A 482 11.83 2.07 30.73
CA ILE A 482 11.66 0.88 29.89
C ILE A 482 13.02 0.29 29.50
N LEU A 483 13.95 1.12 29.03
CA LEU A 483 15.23 0.65 28.51
C LEU A 483 16.15 0.11 29.62
N GLU A 484 16.18 0.76 30.78
CA GLU A 484 17.16 0.49 31.84
C GLU A 484 16.61 -0.40 32.97
N LYS A 485 15.30 -0.35 33.24
CA LYS A 485 14.72 -1.00 34.42
C LYS A 485 13.60 -2.02 34.10
N GLN A 486 12.85 -1.82 33.01
CA GLN A 486 11.67 -2.63 32.66
C GLN A 486 11.76 -3.15 31.22
N HIS A 487 12.88 -3.70 30.83
CA HIS A 487 13.17 -4.12 29.46
C HIS A 487 12.13 -5.08 28.85
N GLN A 488 11.40 -5.84 29.68
CA GLN A 488 10.29 -6.68 29.26
C GLN A 488 9.09 -5.91 28.67
N LEU A 489 9.06 -4.58 28.82
CA LEU A 489 8.00 -3.73 28.28
C LEU A 489 8.33 -3.20 26.86
N ILE A 490 9.53 -3.40 26.35
CA ILE A 490 10.00 -2.81 25.07
C ILE A 490 9.09 -3.17 23.88
N ASP A 491 8.55 -4.39 23.85
CA ASP A 491 7.65 -4.86 22.79
C ASP A 491 6.15 -4.68 23.15
N ARG A 492 5.84 -4.14 24.32
CA ARG A 492 4.48 -4.08 24.85
C ARG A 492 3.93 -2.68 25.00
N VAL A 493 4.79 -1.68 25.06
CA VAL A 493 4.42 -0.29 25.32
C VAL A 493 5.07 0.63 24.31
N THR A 494 4.30 1.58 23.79
CA THR A 494 4.81 2.68 22.97
C THR A 494 4.51 4.02 23.64
N ILE A 495 5.51 4.85 23.85
CA ILE A 495 5.34 6.16 24.46
C ILE A 495 5.18 7.22 23.36
N ILE A 496 4.00 7.83 23.29
CA ILE A 496 3.63 8.80 22.24
C ILE A 496 3.61 10.21 22.79
N ARG A 497 4.41 11.08 22.21
CA ARG A 497 4.51 12.50 22.59
C ARG A 497 3.46 13.34 21.87
N ALA A 498 2.63 14.06 22.59
CA ALA A 498 1.69 15.03 22.00
C ALA A 498 2.37 16.35 21.57
N ARG A 499 3.56 16.66 22.12
CA ARG A 499 4.26 17.94 21.93
C ARG A 499 3.41 19.15 22.30
N GLY A 500 2.64 18.97 23.36
CA GLY A 500 1.85 20.02 24.01
C GLY A 500 0.43 19.57 24.34
N LYS A 501 -0.07 20.08 25.44
CA LYS A 501 -1.35 19.70 26.07
C LYS A 501 -2.56 19.82 25.12
N ALA A 502 -2.59 20.89 24.31
CA ALA A 502 -3.70 21.14 23.39
C ALA A 502 -3.85 20.09 22.26
N ILE A 503 -2.79 19.30 21.99
CA ILE A 503 -2.82 18.22 20.98
C ILE A 503 -3.37 16.91 21.57
N LEU A 504 -3.43 16.77 22.88
CA LEU A 504 -3.93 15.54 23.52
C LEU A 504 -5.38 15.24 23.15
N VAL A 505 -6.26 16.25 23.13
CA VAL A 505 -7.67 16.05 22.79
C VAL A 505 -7.86 15.52 21.36
N PRO A 506 -7.27 16.11 20.31
CA PRO A 506 -7.27 15.52 18.97
C PRO A 506 -6.72 14.09 18.91
N LEU A 507 -5.61 13.80 19.61
CA LEU A 507 -5.05 12.46 19.65
C LEU A 507 -5.99 11.44 20.32
N ILE A 508 -6.64 11.81 21.44
CA ILE A 508 -7.64 10.97 22.10
C ILE A 508 -8.79 10.66 21.13
N LYS A 509 -9.27 11.64 20.35
CA LYS A 509 -10.31 11.42 19.33
C LYS A 509 -9.87 10.38 18.30
N VAL A 510 -8.63 10.47 17.81
CA VAL A 510 -8.07 9.51 16.85
C VAL A 510 -7.99 8.11 17.47
N MET A 511 -7.47 7.99 18.71
CA MET A 511 -7.39 6.70 19.40
C MET A 511 -8.78 6.10 19.64
N THR A 512 -9.76 6.93 20.00
CA THR A 512 -11.14 6.52 20.21
C THR A 512 -11.77 6.01 18.91
N HIS A 513 -11.57 6.74 17.80
CA HIS A 513 -12.08 6.34 16.48
C HIS A 513 -11.48 5.00 16.05
N PHE A 514 -10.19 4.81 16.23
CA PHE A 514 -9.49 3.58 15.88
C PHE A 514 -9.69 2.45 16.87
N LYS A 515 -10.45 2.68 17.95
CA LYS A 515 -10.75 1.71 19.01
C LYS A 515 -9.48 1.10 19.61
N ILE A 516 -8.48 1.94 19.85
CA ILE A 516 -7.21 1.57 20.46
C ILE A 516 -7.26 1.94 21.94
N ASP A 517 -7.05 0.94 22.83
CA ASP A 517 -6.88 1.16 24.26
C ASP A 517 -5.57 1.92 24.54
N PHE A 518 -5.57 2.82 25.50
CA PHE A 518 -4.38 3.63 25.78
C PHE A 518 -4.32 4.16 27.23
N GLY A 519 -3.12 4.52 27.63
CA GLY A 519 -2.85 5.32 28.84
C GLY A 519 -2.59 6.79 28.50
N LEU A 520 -2.89 7.68 29.42
CA LEU A 520 -2.59 9.11 29.29
C LEU A 520 -2.04 9.65 30.59
N VAL A 521 -0.94 10.39 30.50
CA VAL A 521 -0.44 11.24 31.59
C VAL A 521 -0.15 12.63 31.05
N HIS A 522 -0.55 13.65 31.83
CA HIS A 522 -0.29 15.05 31.50
C HIS A 522 -0.15 15.88 32.77
N ASP A 523 0.31 17.10 32.64
CA ASP A 523 0.47 18.05 33.73
C ASP A 523 -0.87 18.67 34.14
N ALA A 524 -1.05 18.94 35.43
CA ALA A 524 -2.16 19.76 35.91
C ALA A 524 -1.99 21.22 35.47
N ASP A 525 -0.78 21.72 35.48
CA ASP A 525 -0.40 23.13 35.42
C ASP A 525 -0.88 23.96 36.64
N SER A 526 -0.65 25.25 36.57
CA SER A 526 -1.18 26.19 37.54
C SER A 526 -2.46 26.86 37.04
N PRO A 527 -3.46 27.13 37.88
CA PRO A 527 -4.70 27.81 37.49
C PRO A 527 -4.49 29.20 36.89
N PHE A 528 -3.48 29.90 37.37
CA PHE A 528 -3.14 31.23 36.90
C PHE A 528 -1.70 31.33 36.41
N LYS A 529 -1.43 32.30 35.55
CA LYS A 529 -0.08 32.70 35.13
C LYS A 529 0.56 33.60 36.19
N LYS A 530 1.89 33.83 36.11
CA LYS A 530 2.64 34.75 37.00
C LYS A 530 2.05 36.16 37.05
N ASN A 531 1.37 36.62 36.03
CA ASN A 531 0.70 37.92 35.95
C ASN A 531 -0.74 37.93 36.48
N GLY A 532 -1.21 36.83 37.09
CA GLY A 532 -2.55 36.71 37.65
C GLY A 532 -3.67 36.42 36.63
N HIS A 533 -3.38 36.38 35.33
CA HIS A 533 -4.37 35.99 34.35
C HIS A 533 -4.60 34.47 34.35
N ARG A 534 -5.79 34.04 34.00
CA ARG A 534 -6.12 32.62 33.85
C ARG A 534 -5.11 31.91 32.90
N ASN A 535 -4.70 30.72 33.27
CA ASN A 535 -3.85 29.88 32.43
C ASN A 535 -4.72 29.10 31.43
N GLY A 536 -4.52 29.35 30.14
CA GLY A 536 -5.26 28.62 29.11
C GLY A 536 -5.04 27.08 29.15
N MET A 537 -3.84 26.67 29.56
CA MET A 537 -3.56 25.22 29.68
C MET A 537 -4.32 24.55 30.83
N TRP A 538 -4.69 25.32 31.85
CA TRP A 538 -5.54 24.84 32.95
C TRP A 538 -6.92 24.37 32.45
N THR A 539 -7.52 25.10 31.51
CA THR A 539 -8.84 24.74 30.94
C THR A 539 -8.80 23.48 30.09
N GLU A 540 -7.64 23.11 29.57
CA GLU A 540 -7.50 21.86 28.78
C GLU A 540 -7.68 20.62 29.67
N ASN A 541 -7.48 20.68 30.99
CA ASN A 541 -7.71 19.55 31.89
C ASN A 541 -9.14 19.00 31.83
N ASP A 542 -10.14 19.90 31.76
CA ASP A 542 -11.55 19.49 31.66
C ASP A 542 -11.89 18.90 30.29
N LYS A 543 -11.33 19.48 29.22
CA LYS A 543 -11.51 18.96 27.85
C LYS A 543 -10.87 17.57 27.69
N ILE A 544 -9.67 17.38 28.20
CA ILE A 544 -8.97 16.08 28.22
C ILE A 544 -9.84 15.06 28.96
N ARG A 545 -10.29 15.40 30.17
CA ARG A 545 -11.16 14.51 30.96
C ARG A 545 -12.44 14.12 30.18
N THR A 546 -13.11 15.10 29.58
CA THR A 546 -14.33 14.88 28.79
C THR A 546 -14.05 13.93 27.62
N SER A 547 -12.94 14.12 26.92
CA SER A 547 -12.53 13.23 25.82
C SER A 547 -12.19 11.81 26.31
N MET A 548 -11.54 11.68 27.46
CA MET A 548 -11.26 10.38 28.10
C MET A 548 -12.54 9.65 28.51
N GLN A 549 -13.55 10.39 29.00
CA GLN A 549 -14.86 9.81 29.32
C GLN A 549 -15.61 9.33 28.06
N ALA A 550 -15.53 10.11 26.97
CA ALA A 550 -16.10 9.72 25.69
C ALA A 550 -15.45 8.43 25.16
N ALA A 551 -14.12 8.30 25.29
CA ALA A 551 -13.40 7.08 24.93
C ALA A 551 -13.88 5.86 25.73
N ARG A 552 -14.09 5.98 27.03
CA ARG A 552 -14.65 4.90 27.88
C ARG A 552 -16.08 4.53 27.49
N GLN A 553 -16.92 5.55 27.20
CA GLN A 553 -18.28 5.31 26.72
C GLN A 553 -18.32 4.59 25.37
N ALA A 554 -17.30 4.80 24.54
CA ALA A 554 -17.09 4.04 23.30
C ALA A 554 -16.56 2.61 23.50
N GLY A 555 -16.35 2.18 24.76
CA GLY A 555 -15.95 0.83 25.14
C GLY A 555 -14.44 0.60 25.27
N LEU A 556 -13.63 1.67 25.24
CA LEU A 556 -12.18 1.54 25.39
C LEU A 556 -11.73 1.46 26.85
N THR A 557 -10.68 0.67 27.07
CA THR A 557 -9.95 0.63 28.33
C THR A 557 -8.90 1.74 28.34
N VAL A 558 -9.25 2.88 28.92
CA VAL A 558 -8.35 4.05 28.98
C VAL A 558 -8.04 4.43 30.42
N ARG A 559 -6.76 4.67 30.71
CA ARG A 559 -6.27 5.03 32.03
C ARG A 559 -5.65 6.42 32.03
N HIS A 560 -6.12 7.25 32.94
CA HIS A 560 -5.77 8.67 32.98
C HIS A 560 -5.04 8.99 34.29
N ARG A 561 -3.89 9.63 34.19
CA ARG A 561 -3.08 10.14 35.35
C ARG A 561 -2.72 11.61 35.13
N ILE A 562 -2.56 12.30 36.22
CA ILE A 562 -2.18 13.73 36.23
C ILE A 562 -0.95 13.93 37.13
N SER A 563 0.03 14.70 36.66
CA SER A 563 1.16 15.15 37.43
C SER A 563 0.85 16.50 38.05
N ILE A 564 1.07 16.67 39.38
CA ILE A 564 0.68 17.85 40.12
C ILE A 564 1.94 18.53 40.66
N PRO A 565 2.17 19.81 40.32
CA PRO A 565 1.48 20.57 39.27
C PRO A 565 1.97 20.21 37.87
N ASP A 566 3.17 19.64 37.77
CA ASP A 566 3.85 19.20 36.56
C ASP A 566 4.76 17.98 36.84
N PHE A 567 5.19 17.34 35.77
CA PHE A 567 5.95 16.07 35.84
C PHE A 567 7.37 16.30 36.40
N GLU A 568 8.01 17.42 36.08
CA GLU A 568 9.36 17.73 36.61
C GLU A 568 9.36 17.83 38.14
N ARG A 569 8.37 18.52 38.73
CA ARG A 569 8.24 18.65 40.19
C ARG A 569 7.82 17.33 40.83
N ARG A 570 7.07 16.51 40.17
CA ARG A 570 6.80 15.14 40.60
C ARG A 570 8.10 14.32 40.72
N LEU A 571 9.09 14.59 39.87
CA LEU A 571 10.43 13.99 39.92
C LEU A 571 11.41 14.76 40.85
N GLY A 572 10.92 15.72 41.64
CA GLY A 572 11.76 16.50 42.52
C GLY A 572 12.59 17.63 41.86
N GLY A 573 12.30 17.91 40.56
CA GLY A 573 12.93 18.97 39.80
C GLY A 573 12.32 20.37 40.08
N GLU A 574 12.91 21.41 39.48
CA GLU A 574 12.43 22.79 39.55
C GLU A 574 11.82 23.20 38.18
N GLU A 575 10.84 24.15 38.23
CA GLU A 575 10.18 24.70 37.05
C GLU A 575 11.16 25.24 35.97
N ALA A 576 12.26 25.85 36.42
CA ALA A 576 13.23 26.54 35.57
C ALA A 576 14.43 25.67 35.15
N SER A 577 14.37 24.35 35.35
CA SER A 577 15.48 23.47 34.96
C SER A 577 15.74 23.55 33.46
N LYS A 578 17.00 23.73 33.08
CA LYS A 578 17.45 23.58 31.69
C LYS A 578 17.56 22.09 31.38
N ASP A 579 17.45 21.74 30.08
CA ASP A 579 17.60 20.37 29.60
C ASP A 579 16.70 19.35 30.33
N LYS A 580 15.42 19.72 30.52
CA LYS A 580 14.43 18.91 31.24
C LYS A 580 14.39 17.42 30.83
N PRO A 581 14.37 17.05 29.52
CA PRO A 581 14.35 15.64 29.13
C PRO A 581 15.62 14.89 29.58
N LEU A 582 16.80 15.51 29.45
CA LEU A 582 18.06 14.90 29.91
C LEU A 582 18.07 14.71 31.42
N ASN A 583 17.62 15.71 32.17
CA ASN A 583 17.54 15.62 33.62
C ASN A 583 16.57 14.49 34.04
N ALA A 584 15.41 14.38 33.42
CA ALA A 584 14.47 13.31 33.72
C ALA A 584 15.07 11.91 33.41
N TYR A 585 15.76 11.76 32.29
CA TYR A 585 16.50 10.53 31.95
C TYR A 585 17.54 10.20 33.04
N LEU A 586 18.40 11.15 33.42
CA LEU A 586 19.45 10.96 34.43
C LEU A 586 18.87 10.65 35.82
N GLN A 587 17.80 11.33 36.23
CA GLN A 587 17.12 11.06 37.48
C GLN A 587 16.58 9.63 37.55
N VAL A 588 15.90 9.15 36.50
CA VAL A 588 15.39 7.77 36.45
C VAL A 588 16.50 6.73 36.40
N THR A 589 17.63 7.03 35.76
CA THR A 589 18.74 6.07 35.68
C THR A 589 19.61 6.01 36.92
N GLN A 590 19.73 7.12 37.66
CA GLN A 590 20.68 7.30 38.78
C GLN A 590 20.03 7.27 40.17
N ASP A 591 18.74 7.58 40.28
CA ASP A 591 17.99 7.63 41.55
C ASP A 591 16.94 6.48 41.56
N GLU A 592 17.16 5.52 42.47
CA GLU A 592 16.28 4.33 42.57
C GLU A 592 14.88 4.69 43.11
N VAL A 593 14.70 5.76 43.90
CA VAL A 593 13.42 6.20 44.42
C VAL A 593 12.58 6.77 43.28
N LEU A 594 13.18 7.65 42.47
CA LEU A 594 12.52 8.24 41.30
C LEU A 594 12.27 7.22 40.22
N ALA A 595 13.23 6.32 39.97
CA ALA A 595 13.04 5.18 39.05
C ALA A 595 11.81 4.37 39.43
N LYS A 596 11.68 4.04 40.72
CA LYS A 596 10.52 3.27 41.21
C LYS A 596 9.20 4.04 41.05
N ALA A 597 9.19 5.33 41.33
CA ALA A 597 7.99 6.16 41.13
C ALA A 597 7.54 6.21 39.68
N VAL A 598 8.48 6.31 38.72
CA VAL A 598 8.15 6.23 37.28
C VAL A 598 7.66 4.85 36.85
N GLN A 599 8.27 3.78 37.39
CA GLN A 599 7.83 2.39 37.15
C GLN A 599 6.43 2.15 37.67
N GLU A 600 6.10 2.63 38.86
CA GLU A 600 4.76 2.52 39.46
C GLU A 600 3.74 3.28 38.60
N LEU A 601 4.04 4.51 38.18
CA LEU A 601 3.18 5.29 37.30
C LEU A 601 2.93 4.58 35.96
N LEU A 602 3.97 4.01 35.35
CA LEU A 602 3.83 3.24 34.11
C LEU A 602 2.97 1.98 34.33
N THR A 603 3.18 1.28 35.45
CA THR A 603 2.38 0.11 35.83
C THR A 603 0.91 0.48 36.03
N GLU A 604 0.64 1.61 36.67
CA GLU A 604 -0.73 2.13 36.83
C GLU A 604 -1.40 2.42 35.49
N LEU A 605 -0.66 3.02 34.56
CA LEU A 605 -1.17 3.31 33.21
C LEU A 605 -1.47 2.02 32.41
N LEU A 606 -0.75 0.93 32.68
CA LEU A 606 -0.90 -0.33 31.97
C LEU A 606 -1.96 -1.26 32.57
N SER A 607 -2.09 -1.31 33.89
CA SER A 607 -2.82 -2.40 34.56
C SER A 607 -3.71 -2.01 35.74
N SER A 608 -3.79 -0.73 36.13
CA SER A 608 -4.64 -0.31 37.24
C SER A 608 -6.14 -0.47 36.95
N ASP A 609 -6.90 -0.92 37.92
CA ASP A 609 -8.38 -0.93 37.89
C ASP A 609 -8.95 0.51 38.04
N GLN A 610 -8.18 1.43 38.58
CA GLN A 610 -8.56 2.83 38.66
C GLN A 610 -8.28 3.52 37.31
N HIS A 611 -9.33 3.89 36.61
CA HIS A 611 -9.26 4.45 35.28
C HIS A 611 -9.16 5.98 35.26
N GLU A 612 -9.58 6.65 36.32
CA GLU A 612 -9.53 8.12 36.44
C GLU A 612 -8.57 8.55 37.57
N PRO A 613 -8.06 9.80 37.56
CA PRO A 613 -7.23 10.31 38.62
C PRO A 613 -7.91 10.32 39.99
N TYR A 614 -9.24 10.51 40.00
CA TYR A 614 -10.08 10.54 41.19
C TYR A 614 -11.14 9.45 41.16
N THR A 615 -11.62 9.00 42.33
CA THR A 615 -12.72 8.03 42.38
C THR A 615 -14.04 8.67 41.96
N SER A 616 -14.97 7.84 41.48
CA SER A 616 -16.29 8.33 41.04
C SER A 616 -17.04 9.02 42.18
N GLU A 617 -16.93 8.50 43.41
CA GLU A 617 -17.55 9.08 44.60
C GLU A 617 -16.99 10.47 44.90
N ALA A 618 -15.67 10.67 44.83
CA ALA A 618 -15.04 11.96 45.04
C ALA A 618 -15.48 13.00 43.97
N ILE A 619 -15.55 12.56 42.70
CA ILE A 619 -15.97 13.44 41.61
C ILE A 619 -17.46 13.82 41.77
N GLN A 620 -18.33 12.88 42.17
CA GLN A 620 -19.74 13.17 42.43
C GLN A 620 -19.96 14.14 43.62
N ALA A 621 -19.15 13.99 44.67
CA ALA A 621 -19.26 14.82 45.86
C ALA A 621 -18.75 16.25 45.66
N THR A 622 -17.67 16.43 44.93
CA THR A 622 -16.91 17.72 44.90
C THR A 622 -16.83 18.29 43.47
N GLY A 623 -16.84 17.47 42.45
CA GLY A 623 -16.52 17.83 41.06
C GLY A 623 -15.04 17.66 40.74
N TYR A 624 -14.73 17.37 39.47
CA TYR A 624 -13.39 17.09 39.02
C TYR A 624 -12.44 18.29 39.12
N MET A 625 -12.82 19.46 38.60
CA MET A 625 -11.97 20.67 38.64
C MET A 625 -11.76 21.20 40.05
N PRO A 626 -12.76 21.21 40.93
CA PRO A 626 -12.53 21.55 42.36
C PRO A 626 -11.58 20.60 43.07
N LEU A 627 -11.63 19.29 42.81
CA LEU A 627 -10.66 18.33 43.35
C LEU A 627 -9.23 18.66 42.89
N LEU A 628 -9.08 18.91 41.56
CA LEU A 628 -7.78 19.24 40.98
C LEU A 628 -7.21 20.57 41.54
N ILE A 629 -8.06 21.58 41.70
CA ILE A 629 -7.67 22.86 42.38
C ILE A 629 -7.22 22.56 43.79
N GLY A 630 -7.96 21.78 44.58
CA GLY A 630 -7.63 21.38 45.93
C GLY A 630 -6.26 20.72 46.03
N ASP A 631 -5.95 19.78 45.15
CA ASP A 631 -4.67 19.08 45.11
C ASP A 631 -3.50 20.01 44.73
N VAL A 632 -3.69 20.88 43.73
CA VAL A 632 -2.67 21.86 43.33
C VAL A 632 -2.42 22.88 44.45
N THR A 633 -3.49 23.36 45.10
CA THR A 633 -3.36 24.28 46.26
C THR A 633 -2.62 23.62 47.43
N LYS A 634 -3.03 22.39 47.80
CA LYS A 634 -2.35 21.59 48.83
C LYS A 634 -0.87 21.38 48.54
N TRP A 635 -0.55 21.03 47.28
CA TRP A 635 0.83 20.89 46.83
C TRP A 635 1.59 22.20 46.98
N ALA A 636 1.01 23.35 46.58
CA ALA A 636 1.63 24.66 46.69
C ALA A 636 1.91 25.05 48.15
N GLU A 637 0.95 24.81 49.06
CA GLU A 637 1.13 25.04 50.50
C GLU A 637 2.27 24.20 51.06
N GLN A 638 2.33 22.92 50.75
CA GLN A 638 3.38 21.99 51.20
C GLN A 638 4.78 22.37 50.71
N ASN A 639 4.86 23.05 49.56
CA ASN A 639 6.13 23.47 48.95
C ASN A 639 6.44 24.98 49.17
N GLY A 640 5.73 25.67 50.08
CA GLY A 640 5.99 27.06 50.40
C GLY A 640 5.55 28.06 49.33
N LEU A 641 4.69 27.62 48.38
CA LEU A 641 4.17 28.42 47.25
C LEU A 641 2.69 28.81 47.46
N GLY A 642 2.12 28.66 48.65
CA GLY A 642 0.70 28.95 48.91
C GLY A 642 0.30 30.41 48.66
N GLU A 643 1.25 31.35 48.80
CA GLU A 643 1.01 32.77 48.50
C GLU A 643 1.35 33.18 47.07
N ASP A 644 1.87 32.23 46.25
CA ASP A 644 2.16 32.50 44.84
C ASP A 644 0.86 32.67 44.04
N VAL A 645 0.76 33.78 43.31
CA VAL A 645 -0.39 34.16 42.50
C VAL A 645 -0.86 33.04 41.57
N ARG A 646 0.04 32.18 41.11
CA ARG A 646 -0.27 31.07 40.19
C ARG A 646 -1.16 30.02 40.83
N PHE A 647 -1.01 29.76 42.14
CA PHE A 647 -1.64 28.66 42.85
C PHE A 647 -2.69 29.13 43.87
N LYS A 648 -2.75 30.44 44.12
CA LYS A 648 -3.68 31.02 45.11
C LYS A 648 -5.12 30.80 44.66
N ASN A 649 -5.92 30.15 45.52
CA ASN A 649 -7.35 29.92 45.24
C ASN A 649 -8.08 31.27 45.30
N GLN A 650 -8.46 31.82 44.16
CA GLN A 650 -9.18 33.09 44.03
C GLN A 650 -10.72 32.93 44.02
N GLY A 651 -11.24 31.86 44.59
CA GLY A 651 -12.67 31.77 44.95
C GLY A 651 -13.68 31.69 43.81
N ASN A 652 -13.26 31.66 42.54
CA ASN A 652 -14.11 31.43 41.35
C ASN A 652 -13.21 31.26 40.09
N ALA A 653 -12.42 30.20 40.03
CA ALA A 653 -11.62 29.86 38.85
C ALA A 653 -12.39 29.02 37.86
#